data_75b5fc351ad229e311a0b922486911eb
#
_entry.id   75b5fc351ad229e311a0b922486911eb
#
_cell.length_a   1.000
_cell.length_b   1.000
_cell.length_c   1.000
_cell.angle_alpha   90.00
_cell.angle_beta   90.00
_cell.angle_gamma   90.00
#
_symmetry.space_group_name_H-M   'P 1'
#
loop_
_entity.id
_entity.type
_entity.pdbx_description
1 polymer ?
#
loop_
_entity_poly.entity_id
_entity_poly.type
_entity_poly.pdbx_seq_one_letter_code
_entity_poly.pdbx_strand_id
1 'polypeptide(L)'
;MRVYQTNEIKNIALLGSAGSGKTTLAESMLFEAGIIKRRGSVEAKNTVSDYFPVEQEYGYSVFSTVFHVEWNNKKLNIIDCPGSDDFVGGAITALNVTDQTVILVNGQYGPEVGTQNAFRYTEKLNKPVIFLVNQLDREHCDFDAIMSNMKEIYGDKCVPVQYPIATGPGFNAVIDVLLMKKYSWKPEGGAPIIEDIPAEEMDKAEELHAALIEAAAANDDGLMEKFFEEENLTEDEMREGIRKGLITRSIYPVFCVCAGKDMGVRRLMEFLGNVVPFVNEMPKIQNTQGQDINPTVDGPTSLYFFKTGMEPHIGEVSYFKVMSGSVKSGDDLTNADRGSKERMGTLYACAGANRIPVDQLNAGDIGCTVKLKDVKTGNALNGKDCDWHYDFIKYPNSKYSRAVKAVNESETEKMMAALAKMRQEDPTWVVEQSKELKQIIVHGQGEFHLRTLKWRMENNEKIQIQYLEPKIPYRETITKAARADYRHKKQSGGAGQFGEVHLILEPYTEGMPDPTLFKFGGQEFRMNIKGKEEIDLEWGGKLVFINSVVGGAIDARFMPAILKGVMERMEQGPLTGSYARDVRVIVYDGKMHPVDSNELSFMLAARNAFSAAFKEAGPKILEPIYDLEVLVPADYMGDVMSDLQGRRAIIMGMDSEAGYQKLSAKIPLKELSNYSISLSSITGGRASFTTKFASYELVPNDIQQQLIKEHEAEAAEED
;
A
#
# COMPACT_ATOMS: atom_id res chain seq x y z
N MET A 1 35.46 4.17 -5.12
CA MET A 1 34.95 4.01 -3.73
C MET A 1 35.53 2.73 -3.14
N ARG A 2 35.93 2.70 -1.87
CA ARG A 2 36.42 1.47 -1.21
C ARG A 2 35.26 0.47 -0.97
N VAL A 3 35.61 -0.79 -0.74
CA VAL A 3 34.66 -1.82 -0.31
C VAL A 3 34.48 -1.73 1.21
N TYR A 4 33.24 -1.57 1.68
CA TYR A 4 32.93 -1.47 3.10
C TYR A 4 32.57 -2.85 3.68
N GLN A 5 32.94 -3.09 4.94
CA GLN A 5 32.55 -4.28 5.68
C GLN A 5 31.19 -4.08 6.33
N THR A 6 30.48 -5.17 6.67
CA THR A 6 29.15 -5.12 7.28
C THR A 6 29.08 -4.24 8.53
N ASN A 7 30.12 -4.25 9.36
CA ASN A 7 30.23 -3.41 10.57
C ASN A 7 30.67 -1.96 10.29
N GLU A 8 30.71 -1.55 9.04
CA GLU A 8 30.97 -0.17 8.61
C GLU A 8 29.77 0.45 7.89
N ILE A 9 28.70 -0.33 7.70
CA ILE A 9 27.51 0.05 6.92
C ILE A 9 26.36 0.37 7.84
N LYS A 10 25.66 1.47 7.56
CA LYS A 10 24.41 1.90 8.22
C LYS A 10 23.36 2.15 7.15
N ASN A 11 22.14 1.68 7.37
CA ASN A 11 21.02 1.88 6.47
C ASN A 11 19.93 2.71 7.14
N ILE A 12 19.57 3.85 6.59
CA ILE A 12 18.78 4.88 7.25
C ILE A 12 17.64 5.32 6.31
N ALA A 13 16.42 5.38 6.84
CA ALA A 13 15.28 6.00 6.15
C ALA A 13 15.05 7.42 6.71
N LEU A 14 14.86 8.40 5.82
CA LEU A 14 14.39 9.75 6.17
C LEU A 14 12.89 9.82 5.99
N LEU A 15 12.16 10.02 7.07
CA LEU A 15 10.71 10.16 7.12
C LEU A 15 10.28 11.49 7.71
N GLY A 16 9.00 11.82 7.62
CA GLY A 16 8.40 13.04 8.16
C GLY A 16 7.40 13.66 7.19
N SER A 17 6.71 14.69 7.64
CA SER A 17 5.69 15.41 6.85
C SER A 17 6.26 15.98 5.55
N ALA A 18 5.38 16.21 4.57
CA ALA A 18 5.72 17.02 3.41
C ALA A 18 6.17 18.41 3.87
N GLY A 19 7.24 18.93 3.27
CA GLY A 19 7.78 20.25 3.66
C GLY A 19 8.65 20.26 4.94
N SER A 20 8.85 19.13 5.66
CA SER A 20 9.72 19.06 6.84
C SER A 20 11.22 19.21 6.52
N GLY A 21 11.62 19.19 5.25
CA GLY A 21 12.98 19.43 4.78
C GLY A 21 13.84 18.17 4.61
N LYS A 22 13.24 16.99 4.41
CA LYS A 22 13.95 15.72 4.16
C LYS A 22 14.90 15.81 2.98
N THR A 23 14.42 16.23 1.82
CA THR A 23 15.20 16.39 0.59
C THR A 23 16.29 17.45 0.76
N THR A 24 16.02 18.54 1.48
CA THR A 24 17.02 19.55 1.81
C THR A 24 18.12 18.98 2.72
N LEU A 25 17.74 18.13 3.69
CA LEU A 25 18.71 17.42 4.52
C LEU A 25 19.57 16.46 3.68
N ALA A 26 18.95 15.70 2.77
CA ALA A 26 19.65 14.82 1.86
C ALA A 26 20.70 15.57 1.02
N GLU A 27 20.33 16.71 0.44
CA GLU A 27 21.26 17.59 -0.30
C GLU A 27 22.42 18.08 0.57
N SER A 28 22.14 18.51 1.81
CA SER A 28 23.18 18.95 2.73
C SER A 28 24.11 17.80 3.13
N MET A 29 23.59 16.60 3.39
CA MET A 29 24.43 15.44 3.72
C MET A 29 25.35 15.04 2.55
N LEU A 30 24.83 15.04 1.33
CA LEU A 30 25.60 14.76 0.12
C LEU A 30 26.68 15.82 -0.13
N PHE A 31 26.39 17.09 0.13
CA PHE A 31 27.31 18.19 -0.01
C PHE A 31 28.44 18.12 1.04
N GLU A 32 28.09 17.94 2.30
CA GLU A 32 29.05 17.85 3.41
C GLU A 32 29.98 16.61 3.29
N ALA A 33 29.47 15.51 2.73
CA ALA A 33 30.27 14.33 2.41
C ALA A 33 31.09 14.47 1.13
N GLY A 34 30.97 15.58 0.40
CA GLY A 34 31.72 15.83 -0.84
C GLY A 34 31.25 15.00 -2.04
N ILE A 35 30.12 14.34 -1.96
CA ILE A 35 29.53 13.57 -3.08
C ILE A 35 29.03 14.51 -4.18
N ILE A 36 28.47 15.65 -3.80
CA ILE A 36 28.08 16.73 -4.71
C ILE A 36 28.90 17.98 -4.43
N LYS A 37 29.21 18.73 -5.49
CA LYS A 37 30.02 19.96 -5.37
C LYS A 37 29.21 21.20 -5.04
N ARG A 38 27.91 21.17 -5.27
CA ARG A 38 26.96 22.26 -5.05
C ARG A 38 25.62 21.70 -4.62
N ARG A 39 25.02 22.28 -3.60
CA ARG A 39 23.66 21.90 -3.18
C ARG A 39 22.63 22.37 -4.18
N GLY A 40 21.68 21.48 -4.48
CA GLY A 40 20.44 21.86 -5.15
C GLY A 40 19.42 22.40 -4.15
N SER A 41 18.27 22.84 -4.68
CA SER A 41 17.10 23.16 -3.88
C SER A 41 15.82 22.69 -4.59
N VAL A 42 14.79 22.42 -3.81
CA VAL A 42 13.48 22.01 -4.33
C VAL A 42 12.89 23.14 -5.21
N GLU A 43 13.04 24.39 -4.78
CA GLU A 43 12.58 25.57 -5.49
C GLU A 43 13.27 25.75 -6.85
N ALA A 44 14.57 25.44 -6.92
CA ALA A 44 15.34 25.49 -8.15
C ALA A 44 15.16 24.21 -9.01
N LYS A 45 14.41 23.22 -8.54
CA LYS A 45 14.14 21.94 -9.24
C LYS A 45 15.40 21.19 -9.68
N ASN A 46 16.46 21.23 -8.87
CA ASN A 46 17.77 20.71 -9.22
C ASN A 46 18.41 19.86 -8.10
N THR A 47 17.58 19.29 -7.20
CA THR A 47 18.04 18.37 -6.18
C THR A 47 18.42 17.02 -6.78
N VAL A 48 19.30 16.29 -6.10
CA VAL A 48 19.72 14.93 -6.49
C VAL A 48 18.61 13.91 -6.20
N SER A 49 17.75 14.19 -5.23
CA SER A 49 16.65 13.29 -4.83
C SER A 49 15.44 13.41 -5.74
N ASP A 50 14.93 14.63 -5.96
CA ASP A 50 13.72 14.87 -6.76
C ASP A 50 14.09 15.17 -8.21
N TYR A 51 14.58 14.18 -8.93
CA TYR A 51 15.10 14.34 -10.29
C TYR A 51 14.15 13.89 -11.40
N PHE A 52 13.06 13.22 -11.06
CA PHE A 52 12.06 12.84 -12.04
C PHE A 52 11.22 14.04 -12.48
N PRO A 53 10.85 14.13 -13.78
CA PRO A 53 10.09 15.28 -14.29
C PRO A 53 8.79 15.56 -13.53
N VAL A 54 8.09 14.52 -13.05
CA VAL A 54 6.86 14.66 -12.27
C VAL A 54 7.13 15.32 -10.91
N GLU A 55 8.24 15.03 -10.26
CA GLU A 55 8.64 15.62 -8.96
C GLU A 55 9.00 17.09 -9.15
N GLN A 56 9.72 17.40 -10.22
CA GLN A 56 10.08 18.77 -10.58
C GLN A 56 8.85 19.60 -10.97
N GLU A 57 7.86 19.00 -11.62
CA GLU A 57 6.61 19.67 -11.96
C GLU A 57 5.80 20.05 -10.72
N TYR A 58 5.64 19.09 -9.81
CA TYR A 58 4.84 19.28 -8.61
C TYR A 58 5.59 19.94 -7.45
N GLY A 59 6.92 19.95 -7.46
CA GLY A 59 7.75 20.53 -6.41
C GLY A 59 7.78 19.74 -5.11
N TYR A 60 7.57 18.41 -5.17
CA TYR A 60 7.72 17.49 -4.04
C TYR A 60 7.97 16.06 -4.48
N SER A 61 8.54 15.27 -3.55
CA SER A 61 8.94 13.90 -3.78
C SER A 61 7.74 12.98 -4.02
N VAL A 62 7.80 12.22 -5.09
CA VAL A 62 6.85 11.15 -5.46
C VAL A 62 7.46 9.78 -5.20
N PHE A 63 8.76 9.65 -5.43
CA PHE A 63 9.51 8.40 -5.25
C PHE A 63 10.46 8.50 -4.06
N SER A 64 10.74 7.36 -3.44
CA SER A 64 11.88 7.26 -2.53
C SER A 64 13.18 7.30 -3.33
N THR A 65 14.19 8.03 -2.86
CA THR A 65 15.48 8.13 -3.53
C THR A 65 16.59 7.58 -2.65
N VAL A 66 17.40 6.69 -3.23
CA VAL A 66 18.52 6.04 -2.56
C VAL A 66 19.80 6.83 -2.83
N PHE A 67 20.52 7.16 -1.78
CA PHE A 67 21.84 7.73 -1.88
C PHE A 67 22.76 7.22 -0.75
N HIS A 68 24.03 7.52 -0.81
CA HIS A 68 24.98 7.20 0.25
C HIS A 68 25.85 8.41 0.57
N VAL A 69 26.38 8.41 1.77
CA VAL A 69 27.45 9.30 2.19
C VAL A 69 28.56 8.50 2.87
N GLU A 70 29.80 8.92 2.65
CA GLU A 70 30.96 8.37 3.33
C GLU A 70 31.36 9.35 4.45
N TRP A 71 31.27 8.91 5.68
CA TRP A 71 31.56 9.75 6.84
C TRP A 71 32.31 8.98 7.93
N ASN A 72 33.45 9.51 8.38
CA ASN A 72 34.30 8.90 9.42
C ASN A 72 34.53 7.40 9.21
N ASN A 73 34.95 7.01 8.01
CA ASN A 73 35.16 5.62 7.61
C ASN A 73 33.93 4.71 7.68
N LYS A 74 32.73 5.26 7.74
CA LYS A 74 31.46 4.53 7.62
C LYS A 74 30.76 4.89 6.31
N LYS A 75 29.99 3.95 5.80
CA LYS A 75 29.05 4.17 4.69
C LYS A 75 27.64 4.26 5.25
N LEU A 76 27.00 5.39 5.06
CA LEU A 76 25.61 5.61 5.41
C LEU A 76 24.79 5.52 4.12
N ASN A 77 24.06 4.43 3.93
CA ASN A 77 23.05 4.34 2.89
C ASN A 77 21.78 5.03 3.41
N ILE A 78 21.24 5.95 2.65
CA ILE A 78 20.14 6.80 3.07
C ILE A 78 19.05 6.72 2.01
N ILE A 79 17.82 6.57 2.44
CA ILE A 79 16.64 6.58 1.57
C ILE A 79 15.79 7.78 1.95
N ASP A 80 15.76 8.78 1.07
CA ASP A 80 14.87 9.95 1.19
C ASP A 80 13.47 9.54 0.73
N CYS A 81 12.47 9.64 1.60
CA CYS A 81 11.11 9.15 1.36
C CYS A 81 10.13 10.30 1.12
N PRO A 82 9.13 10.11 0.27
CA PRO A 82 8.03 11.05 0.13
C PRO A 82 7.35 11.33 1.47
N GLY A 83 6.95 12.58 1.69
CA GLY A 83 6.28 13.00 2.94
C GLY A 83 4.75 12.95 2.87
N SER A 84 4.17 12.66 1.72
CA SER A 84 2.73 12.50 1.54
C SER A 84 2.31 11.05 1.69
N ASP A 85 1.21 10.79 2.39
CA ASP A 85 0.63 9.45 2.55
C ASP A 85 0.17 8.84 1.21
N ASP A 86 -0.08 9.65 0.21
CA ASP A 86 -0.39 9.17 -1.15
C ASP A 86 0.76 8.37 -1.77
N PHE A 87 1.99 8.60 -1.32
CA PHE A 87 3.21 7.91 -1.77
C PHE A 87 3.84 7.06 -0.67
N VAL A 88 3.04 6.60 0.27
CA VAL A 88 3.47 5.78 1.42
C VAL A 88 4.24 4.52 1.02
N GLY A 89 4.03 4.00 -0.19
CA GLY A 89 4.75 2.84 -0.72
C GLY A 89 6.27 3.01 -0.64
N GLY A 90 6.78 4.20 -0.97
CA GLY A 90 8.20 4.51 -0.85
C GLY A 90 8.72 4.44 0.59
N ALA A 91 7.95 4.96 1.55
CA ALA A 91 8.31 4.92 2.98
C ALA A 91 8.28 3.48 3.53
N ILE A 92 7.26 2.68 3.19
CA ILE A 92 7.15 1.29 3.61
C ILE A 92 8.30 0.45 3.02
N THR A 93 8.62 0.65 1.76
CA THR A 93 9.77 -0.01 1.11
C THR A 93 11.07 0.34 1.84
N ALA A 94 11.32 1.62 2.11
CA ALA A 94 12.51 2.07 2.82
C ALA A 94 12.61 1.46 4.21
N LEU A 95 11.52 1.46 4.98
CA LEU A 95 11.49 0.88 6.33
C LEU A 95 11.79 -0.64 6.34
N ASN A 96 11.40 -1.36 5.29
CA ASN A 96 11.67 -2.80 5.22
C ASN A 96 13.14 -3.13 4.93
N VAL A 97 13.88 -2.23 4.27
CA VAL A 97 15.27 -2.49 3.87
C VAL A 97 16.31 -1.71 4.67
N THR A 98 15.89 -0.70 5.42
CA THR A 98 16.77 0.06 6.32
C THR A 98 16.69 -0.46 7.76
N ASP A 99 17.69 -0.08 8.54
CA ASP A 99 17.87 -0.55 9.92
C ASP A 99 17.51 0.55 10.94
N GLN A 100 17.56 1.82 10.51
CA GLN A 100 17.32 3.01 11.30
C GLN A 100 16.35 3.95 10.61
N THR A 101 15.68 4.79 11.41
CA THR A 101 14.78 5.83 10.90
C THR A 101 15.10 7.17 11.52
N VAL A 102 15.23 8.18 10.69
CA VAL A 102 15.28 9.59 11.10
C VAL A 102 13.96 10.24 10.71
N ILE A 103 13.19 10.67 11.68
CA ILE A 103 11.90 11.35 11.46
C ILE A 103 12.11 12.86 11.66
N LEU A 104 11.93 13.62 10.59
CA LEU A 104 12.03 15.07 10.65
C LEU A 104 10.74 15.67 11.22
N VAL A 105 10.92 16.53 12.20
CA VAL A 105 9.88 17.34 12.83
C VAL A 105 10.05 18.79 12.39
N ASN A 106 8.97 19.42 11.97
CA ASN A 106 8.98 20.81 11.56
C ASN A 106 9.18 21.74 12.77
N GLY A 107 10.20 22.59 12.74
CA GLY A 107 10.53 23.51 13.84
C GLY A 107 9.47 24.60 14.07
N GLN A 108 8.63 24.89 13.10
CA GLN A 108 7.56 25.88 13.21
C GLN A 108 6.25 25.26 13.72
N TYR A 109 5.93 24.04 13.27
CA TYR A 109 4.62 23.42 13.52
C TYR A 109 4.68 22.24 14.49
N GLY A 110 5.87 21.76 14.83
CA GLY A 110 6.05 20.56 15.65
C GLY A 110 5.65 19.26 14.90
N PRO A 111 5.25 18.21 15.63
CA PRO A 111 4.83 16.94 15.02
C PRO A 111 3.52 17.07 14.26
N GLU A 112 3.62 17.21 12.94
CA GLU A 112 2.47 17.24 12.03
C GLU A 112 1.91 15.83 11.80
N VAL A 113 0.77 15.74 11.11
CA VAL A 113 0.11 14.48 10.78
C VAL A 113 1.03 13.49 10.05
N GLY A 114 1.78 13.95 9.06
CA GLY A 114 2.74 13.10 8.35
C GLY A 114 3.85 12.57 9.25
N THR A 115 4.27 13.35 10.26
CA THR A 115 5.22 12.92 11.30
C THR A 115 4.64 11.78 12.15
N GLN A 116 3.38 11.92 12.58
CA GLN A 116 2.68 10.92 13.39
C GLN A 116 2.43 9.64 12.58
N ASN A 117 2.04 9.76 11.31
CA ASN A 117 1.87 8.63 10.40
C ASN A 117 3.19 7.89 10.17
N ALA A 118 4.28 8.61 9.92
CA ALA A 118 5.62 8.05 9.80
C ALA A 118 6.02 7.25 11.05
N PHE A 119 5.79 7.80 12.24
CA PHE A 119 6.07 7.12 13.48
C PHE A 119 5.26 5.83 13.65
N ARG A 120 3.95 5.83 13.34
CA ARG A 120 3.11 4.62 13.38
C ARG A 120 3.63 3.51 12.45
N TYR A 121 4.16 3.83 11.28
CA TYR A 121 4.78 2.83 10.41
C TYR A 121 6.05 2.24 11.02
N THR A 122 6.86 3.06 11.72
CA THR A 122 8.04 2.55 12.43
C THR A 122 7.67 1.65 13.61
N GLU A 123 6.56 1.91 14.29
CA GLU A 123 6.03 1.04 15.35
C GLU A 123 5.63 -0.32 14.81
N LYS A 124 4.82 -0.34 13.74
CA LYS A 124 4.37 -1.59 13.09
C LYS A 124 5.52 -2.48 12.61
N LEU A 125 6.61 -1.85 12.17
CA LEU A 125 7.79 -2.56 11.65
C LEU A 125 8.92 -2.66 12.68
N ASN A 126 8.66 -2.27 13.92
CA ASN A 126 9.61 -2.31 15.04
C ASN A 126 10.97 -1.66 14.71
N LYS A 127 10.97 -0.48 14.06
CA LYS A 127 12.18 0.21 13.64
C LYS A 127 12.63 1.24 14.68
N PRO A 128 13.94 1.32 14.98
CA PRO A 128 14.51 2.41 15.77
C PRO A 128 14.21 3.79 15.20
N VAL A 129 14.02 4.77 16.07
CA VAL A 129 13.65 6.14 15.67
C VAL A 129 14.58 7.16 16.32
N ILE A 130 15.06 8.08 15.50
CA ILE A 130 15.71 9.32 15.90
C ILE A 130 14.83 10.45 15.39
N PHE A 131 14.48 11.39 16.26
CA PHE A 131 13.78 12.59 15.84
C PHE A 131 14.76 13.72 15.53
N LEU A 132 14.46 14.47 14.49
CA LEU A 132 15.27 15.58 14.04
C LEU A 132 14.40 16.83 13.89
N VAL A 133 14.49 17.75 14.84
CA VAL A 133 13.82 19.05 14.74
C VAL A 133 14.60 19.92 13.76
N ASN A 134 13.97 20.20 12.61
CA ASN A 134 14.56 20.95 11.50
C ASN A 134 13.87 22.30 11.33
N GLN A 135 14.47 23.20 10.56
CA GLN A 135 13.94 24.54 10.30
C GLN A 135 13.83 25.41 11.55
N LEU A 136 14.77 25.26 12.46
CA LEU A 136 14.84 26.03 13.72
C LEU A 136 15.05 27.53 13.52
N ASP A 137 15.40 27.95 12.31
CA ASP A 137 15.56 29.34 11.87
C ASP A 137 14.25 30.01 11.44
N ARG A 138 13.14 29.30 11.45
CA ARG A 138 11.82 29.83 11.07
C ARG A 138 11.24 30.69 12.21
N GLU A 139 10.48 31.74 11.82
CA GLU A 139 9.72 32.53 12.78
C GLU A 139 8.73 31.66 13.56
N HIS A 140 8.47 32.05 14.82
CA HIS A 140 7.56 31.34 15.73
C HIS A 140 7.98 29.90 16.09
N CYS A 141 9.24 29.54 15.91
CA CYS A 141 9.77 28.28 16.41
C CYS A 141 9.97 28.35 17.93
N ASP A 142 9.35 27.39 18.65
CA ASP A 142 9.50 27.21 20.10
C ASP A 142 9.90 25.76 20.38
N PHE A 143 11.18 25.54 20.64
CA PHE A 143 11.71 24.19 20.84
C PHE A 143 11.16 23.49 22.09
N ASP A 144 10.99 24.24 23.21
CA ASP A 144 10.50 23.66 24.46
C ASP A 144 9.02 23.24 24.33
N ALA A 145 8.21 24.02 23.61
CA ALA A 145 6.84 23.66 23.27
C ALA A 145 6.78 22.43 22.33
N ILE A 146 7.69 22.34 21.34
CA ILE A 146 7.81 21.17 20.46
C ILE A 146 8.17 19.93 21.26
N MET A 147 9.13 20.01 22.16
CA MET A 147 9.53 18.88 23.01
C MET A 147 8.40 18.42 23.93
N SER A 148 7.64 19.35 24.50
CA SER A 148 6.46 19.03 25.32
C SER A 148 5.41 18.28 24.50
N ASN A 149 5.11 18.75 23.29
CA ASN A 149 4.17 18.10 22.37
C ASN A 149 4.68 16.72 21.92
N MET A 150 5.97 16.58 21.63
CA MET A 150 6.56 15.29 21.29
C MET A 150 6.46 14.27 22.43
N LYS A 151 6.67 14.70 23.68
CA LYS A 151 6.51 13.84 24.85
C LYS A 151 5.03 13.42 25.06
N GLU A 152 4.10 14.32 24.80
CA GLU A 152 2.68 14.01 24.87
C GLU A 152 2.27 12.94 23.83
N ILE A 153 2.79 13.04 22.60
CA ILE A 153 2.42 12.14 21.49
C ILE A 153 3.20 10.82 21.53
N TYR A 154 4.52 10.86 21.80
CA TYR A 154 5.43 9.71 21.66
C TYR A 154 5.95 9.17 23.00
N GLY A 155 5.60 9.82 24.10
CA GLY A 155 5.99 9.45 25.46
C GLY A 155 7.35 10.01 25.91
N ASP A 156 7.70 9.70 27.18
CA ASP A 156 8.93 10.17 27.83
C ASP A 156 10.21 9.59 27.21
N LYS A 157 10.09 8.67 26.28
CA LYS A 157 11.23 8.13 25.50
C LYS A 157 11.89 9.16 24.59
N CYS A 158 11.24 10.29 24.31
CA CYS A 158 11.79 11.40 23.56
C CYS A 158 12.78 12.16 24.45
N VAL A 159 14.07 11.93 24.23
CA VAL A 159 15.15 12.52 25.04
C VAL A 159 16.00 13.43 24.17
N PRO A 160 16.12 14.73 24.49
CA PRO A 160 16.96 15.65 23.73
C PRO A 160 18.45 15.30 23.90
N VAL A 161 19.11 15.09 22.75
CA VAL A 161 20.58 15.01 22.67
C VAL A 161 21.15 16.39 22.40
N GLN A 162 20.34 17.27 21.82
CA GLN A 162 20.69 18.66 21.57
C GLN A 162 19.51 19.58 21.87
N TYR A 163 19.79 20.82 22.25
CA TYR A 163 18.79 21.88 22.26
C TYR A 163 19.38 23.19 21.71
N PRO A 164 18.56 24.04 21.06
CA PRO A 164 19.03 25.32 20.54
C PRO A 164 19.14 26.37 21.63
N ILE A 165 20.18 27.25 21.59
CA ILE A 165 20.31 28.41 22.48
C ILE A 165 19.24 29.45 22.12
N ALA A 166 19.00 29.64 20.84
CA ALA A 166 17.95 30.51 20.33
C ALA A 166 17.27 29.89 19.11
N THR A 167 16.03 30.22 18.88
CA THR A 167 15.24 29.80 17.71
C THR A 167 14.81 31.00 16.87
N GLY A 168 14.28 30.76 15.68
CA GLY A 168 13.90 31.81 14.74
C GLY A 168 15.07 32.35 13.92
N PRO A 169 14.96 33.56 13.36
CA PRO A 169 15.99 34.12 12.48
C PRO A 169 17.38 34.22 13.11
N GLY A 170 17.46 34.17 14.45
CA GLY A 170 18.71 34.20 15.21
C GLY A 170 19.33 32.82 15.47
N PHE A 171 18.74 31.73 14.98
CA PHE A 171 19.30 30.38 15.18
C PHE A 171 20.69 30.26 14.57
N ASN A 172 21.69 29.96 15.40
CA ASN A 172 23.07 29.74 14.98
C ASN A 172 23.86 28.83 15.92
N ALA A 173 23.26 28.33 17.01
CA ALA A 173 23.97 27.51 17.98
C ALA A 173 23.05 26.51 18.69
N VAL A 174 23.63 25.35 19.02
CA VAL A 174 23.00 24.32 19.86
C VAL A 174 23.97 23.91 20.97
N ILE A 175 23.40 23.44 22.09
CA ILE A 175 24.13 22.70 23.11
C ILE A 175 23.94 21.21 22.83
N ASP A 176 25.05 20.50 22.74
CA ASP A 176 25.06 19.01 22.63
C ASP A 176 25.27 18.47 24.05
N VAL A 177 24.22 17.87 24.60
CA VAL A 177 24.24 17.37 25.99
C VAL A 177 24.88 15.97 26.10
N LEU A 178 25.10 15.27 25.00
CA LEU A 178 25.90 14.05 25.00
C LEU A 178 27.40 14.36 25.20
N LEU A 179 27.89 15.35 24.48
CA LEU A 179 29.29 15.74 24.46
C LEU A 179 29.61 16.90 25.45
N MET A 180 28.60 17.51 26.03
CA MET A 180 28.70 18.70 26.91
C MET A 180 29.53 19.82 26.25
N LYS A 181 29.16 20.17 25.01
CA LYS A 181 29.78 21.22 24.20
C LYS A 181 28.73 22.07 23.49
N LYS A 182 29.09 23.32 23.25
CA LYS A 182 28.35 24.24 22.40
C LYS A 182 28.86 24.09 20.95
N TYR A 183 27.92 23.95 20.03
CA TYR A 183 28.16 23.96 18.58
C TYR A 183 27.54 25.23 18.01
N SER A 184 28.34 26.06 17.35
CA SER A 184 27.85 27.28 16.71
C SER A 184 28.32 27.35 15.26
N TRP A 185 27.59 28.10 14.46
CA TRP A 185 27.84 28.21 13.01
C TRP A 185 27.87 29.69 12.59
N LYS A 186 28.65 29.94 11.54
CA LYS A 186 28.55 31.17 10.76
C LYS A 186 27.28 31.14 9.93
N PRO A 187 26.81 32.30 9.39
CA PRO A 187 25.57 32.35 8.56
C PRO A 187 25.57 31.41 7.34
N GLU A 188 26.75 31.13 6.78
CA GLU A 188 26.93 30.21 5.66
C GLU A 188 26.86 28.71 6.04
N GLY A 189 26.81 28.39 7.33
CA GLY A 189 26.75 27.01 7.83
C GLY A 189 28.06 26.24 7.73
N GLY A 190 27.96 24.92 7.57
CA GLY A 190 29.08 24.00 7.35
C GLY A 190 29.74 23.49 8.62
N ALA A 191 31.07 23.61 8.73
CA ALA A 191 31.82 23.14 9.90
C ALA A 191 31.46 23.96 11.14
N PRO A 192 31.12 23.33 12.28
CA PRO A 192 30.80 24.03 13.50
C PRO A 192 32.05 24.60 14.18
N ILE A 193 31.85 25.66 14.92
CA ILE A 193 32.78 26.13 15.95
C ILE A 193 32.37 25.44 17.24
N ILE A 194 33.28 24.70 17.86
CA ILE A 194 33.01 23.92 19.08
C ILE A 194 33.66 24.66 20.27
N GLU A 195 32.85 24.99 21.27
CA GLU A 195 33.24 25.77 22.44
C GLU A 195 32.70 25.13 23.73
N ASP A 196 33.17 25.59 24.87
CA ASP A 196 32.58 25.22 26.14
C ASP A 196 31.18 25.84 26.29
N ILE A 197 30.35 25.22 27.12
CA ILE A 197 28.99 25.67 27.36
C ILE A 197 29.04 27.01 28.14
N PRO A 198 28.29 28.03 27.71
CA PRO A 198 28.19 29.29 28.45
C PRO A 198 27.62 29.07 29.87
N ALA A 199 28.04 29.87 30.81
CA ALA A 199 27.61 29.72 32.21
C ALA A 199 26.10 29.82 32.42
N GLU A 200 25.43 30.64 31.59
CA GLU A 200 23.98 30.80 31.61
C GLU A 200 23.18 29.55 31.09
N GLU A 201 23.83 28.68 30.34
CA GLU A 201 23.23 27.45 29.80
C GLU A 201 23.64 26.20 30.61
N MET A 202 24.60 26.32 31.55
CA MET A 202 25.20 25.17 32.22
C MET A 202 24.17 24.37 33.03
N ASP A 203 23.32 25.03 33.81
CA ASP A 203 22.32 24.34 34.64
C ASP A 203 21.33 23.51 33.81
N LYS A 204 20.85 24.08 32.70
CA LYS A 204 19.95 23.36 31.77
C LYS A 204 20.68 22.21 31.09
N ALA A 205 21.93 22.41 30.69
CA ALA A 205 22.74 21.38 30.05
C ALA A 205 23.02 20.20 30.98
N GLU A 206 23.36 20.46 32.24
CA GLU A 206 23.60 19.42 33.27
C GLU A 206 22.32 18.64 33.59
N GLU A 207 21.17 19.31 33.73
CA GLU A 207 19.87 18.65 33.92
C GLU A 207 19.55 17.68 32.77
N LEU A 208 19.66 18.13 31.52
CA LEU A 208 19.38 17.30 30.33
C LEU A 208 20.45 16.22 30.15
N HIS A 209 21.71 16.47 30.49
CA HIS A 209 22.77 15.48 30.47
C HIS A 209 22.48 14.33 31.45
N ALA A 210 22.09 14.65 32.68
CA ALA A 210 21.73 13.68 33.71
C ALA A 210 20.54 12.82 33.23
N ALA A 211 19.51 13.44 32.65
CA ALA A 211 18.38 12.72 32.07
C ALA A 211 18.79 11.79 30.91
N LEU A 212 19.75 12.21 30.08
CA LEU A 212 20.28 11.39 28.99
C LEU A 212 21.11 10.21 29.52
N ILE A 213 21.92 10.40 30.56
CA ILE A 213 22.68 9.34 31.24
C ILE A 213 21.71 8.29 31.78
N GLU A 214 20.69 8.71 32.52
CA GLU A 214 19.68 7.80 33.09
C GLU A 214 18.97 7.01 31.98
N ALA A 215 18.52 7.67 30.90
CA ALA A 215 17.90 7.05 29.78
C ALA A 215 18.81 6.05 29.04
N ALA A 216 20.12 6.33 28.94
CA ALA A 216 21.10 5.43 28.35
C ALA A 216 21.37 4.22 29.28
N ALA A 217 21.57 4.44 30.57
CA ALA A 217 21.84 3.42 31.56
C ALA A 217 20.70 2.41 31.69
N ALA A 218 19.45 2.85 31.55
CA ALA A 218 18.26 2.01 31.65
C ALA A 218 18.19 0.85 30.60
N ASN A 219 19.07 0.85 29.60
CA ASN A 219 19.08 -0.15 28.52
C ASN A 219 20.09 -1.28 28.71
N ASP A 220 20.86 -1.24 29.81
CA ASP A 220 21.87 -2.26 30.11
C ASP A 220 22.08 -2.39 31.62
N ASP A 221 22.02 -3.61 32.15
CA ASP A 221 22.14 -3.86 33.59
C ASP A 221 23.48 -3.40 34.14
N GLY A 222 24.58 -3.60 33.42
CA GLY A 222 25.92 -3.19 33.85
C GLY A 222 26.09 -1.67 33.84
N LEU A 223 25.50 -0.97 32.84
CA LEU A 223 25.49 0.50 32.83
C LEU A 223 24.61 1.06 33.94
N MET A 224 23.50 0.39 34.27
CA MET A 224 22.63 0.79 35.35
C MET A 224 23.31 0.63 36.71
N GLU A 225 23.99 -0.50 36.95
CA GLU A 225 24.79 -0.70 38.18
C GLU A 225 25.85 0.39 38.36
N LYS A 226 26.59 0.66 37.28
CA LYS A 226 27.61 1.73 37.30
C LYS A 226 27.02 3.13 37.55
N PHE A 227 25.87 3.41 36.93
CA PHE A 227 25.18 4.69 37.18
C PHE A 227 24.75 4.86 38.65
N PHE A 228 24.28 3.77 39.29
CA PHE A 228 23.95 3.83 40.72
C PHE A 228 25.18 4.01 41.66
N GLU A 229 26.36 3.54 41.21
CA GLU A 229 27.58 3.67 41.99
C GLU A 229 28.29 5.00 41.77
N GLU A 230 28.37 5.50 40.55
CA GLU A 230 29.17 6.64 40.14
C GLU A 230 28.35 7.88 39.78
N GLU A 231 27.02 7.76 39.65
CA GLU A 231 26.09 8.80 39.17
C GLU A 231 26.51 9.40 37.81
N ASN A 232 27.34 8.67 37.04
CA ASN A 232 27.87 9.12 35.77
C ASN A 232 28.19 7.93 34.82
N LEU A 233 28.22 8.20 33.51
CA LEU A 233 28.70 7.31 32.47
C LEU A 233 29.70 8.04 31.57
N THR A 234 30.67 7.33 31.05
CA THR A 234 31.55 7.85 30.00
C THR A 234 30.79 8.06 28.69
N GLU A 235 31.33 8.88 27.80
CA GLU A 235 30.75 9.11 26.48
C GLU A 235 30.52 7.80 25.71
N ASP A 236 31.47 6.85 25.69
CA ASP A 236 31.37 5.58 25.01
C ASP A 236 30.28 4.70 25.65
N GLU A 237 30.13 4.68 26.94
CA GLU A 237 29.07 3.98 27.67
C GLU A 237 27.71 4.59 27.39
N MET A 238 27.58 5.89 27.31
CA MET A 238 26.33 6.55 26.89
C MET A 238 25.98 6.19 25.46
N ARG A 239 26.93 6.19 24.55
CA ARG A 239 26.71 5.76 23.16
C ARG A 239 26.25 4.31 23.07
N GLU A 240 26.83 3.42 23.88
CA GLU A 240 26.40 2.00 23.95
C GLU A 240 24.97 1.88 24.49
N GLY A 241 24.65 2.57 25.58
CA GLY A 241 23.32 2.58 26.18
C GLY A 241 22.25 3.13 25.21
N ILE A 242 22.56 4.23 24.52
CA ILE A 242 21.67 4.80 23.48
C ILE A 242 21.49 3.80 22.32
N ARG A 243 22.57 3.12 21.87
CA ARG A 243 22.48 2.09 20.82
C ARG A 243 21.55 0.96 21.20
N LYS A 244 21.70 0.39 22.40
CA LYS A 244 20.82 -0.65 22.92
C LYS A 244 19.37 -0.15 23.02
N GLY A 245 19.17 1.06 23.51
CA GLY A 245 17.86 1.68 23.60
C GLY A 245 17.20 1.99 22.26
N LEU A 246 17.98 2.27 21.22
CA LEU A 246 17.46 2.37 19.85
C LEU A 246 16.94 1.02 19.34
N ILE A 247 17.70 -0.06 19.54
CA ILE A 247 17.29 -1.42 19.12
C ILE A 247 15.98 -1.84 19.79
N THR A 248 15.85 -1.60 21.09
CA THR A 248 14.68 -1.97 21.92
C THR A 248 13.54 -0.95 21.82
N ARG A 249 13.77 0.20 21.16
CA ARG A 249 12.81 1.33 21.10
C ARG A 249 12.45 1.90 22.49
N SER A 250 13.36 1.84 23.42
CA SER A 250 13.19 2.41 24.76
C SER A 250 13.61 3.88 24.84
N ILE A 251 14.38 4.37 23.87
CA ILE A 251 14.81 5.75 23.74
C ILE A 251 14.62 6.27 22.31
N TYR A 252 14.17 7.52 22.18
CA TYR A 252 14.06 8.26 20.92
C TYR A 252 14.89 9.54 21.04
N PRO A 253 16.17 9.51 20.60
CA PRO A 253 17.04 10.67 20.65
C PRO A 253 16.50 11.80 19.78
N VAL A 254 16.57 13.05 20.29
CA VAL A 254 16.12 14.24 19.56
C VAL A 254 17.31 15.14 19.24
N PHE A 255 17.48 15.46 17.97
CA PHE A 255 18.52 16.34 17.42
C PHE A 255 17.94 17.63 16.86
N CYS A 256 18.82 18.63 16.70
CA CYS A 256 18.51 19.95 16.20
C CYS A 256 19.30 20.26 14.93
N VAL A 257 18.64 20.66 13.85
CA VAL A 257 19.32 21.09 12.61
C VAL A 257 18.59 22.26 11.94
N CYS A 258 19.34 22.96 11.09
CA CYS A 258 18.79 23.82 10.06
C CYS A 258 19.41 23.39 8.72
N ALA A 259 18.81 22.38 8.08
CA ALA A 259 19.33 21.77 6.86
C ALA A 259 19.45 22.79 5.71
N GLY A 260 18.54 23.76 5.62
CA GLY A 260 18.59 24.82 4.62
C GLY A 260 19.83 25.72 4.70
N LYS A 261 20.37 25.87 5.90
CA LYS A 261 21.59 26.65 6.19
C LYS A 261 22.82 25.78 6.47
N ASP A 262 22.69 24.46 6.33
CA ASP A 262 23.77 23.50 6.59
C ASP A 262 24.34 23.58 8.02
N MET A 263 23.44 23.78 8.99
CA MET A 263 23.79 23.84 10.41
C MET A 263 23.33 22.56 11.12
N GLY A 264 24.24 21.88 11.83
CA GLY A 264 23.99 20.65 12.58
C GLY A 264 24.16 19.35 11.77
N VAL A 265 24.25 19.40 10.44
CA VAL A 265 24.26 18.22 9.56
C VAL A 265 25.48 17.33 9.81
N ARG A 266 26.69 17.89 9.96
CA ARG A 266 27.92 17.12 10.24
C ARG A 266 27.83 16.35 11.56
N ARG A 267 27.29 16.99 12.61
CA ARG A 267 27.15 16.37 13.93
C ARG A 267 26.10 15.24 13.89
N LEU A 268 25.01 15.42 13.11
CA LEU A 268 24.05 14.36 12.88
C LEU A 268 24.72 13.16 12.18
N MET A 269 25.46 13.37 11.09
CA MET A 269 26.16 12.30 10.38
C MET A 269 27.19 11.58 11.25
N GLU A 270 27.89 12.31 12.15
CA GLU A 270 28.79 11.71 13.13
C GLU A 270 28.03 10.77 14.09
N PHE A 271 26.90 11.22 14.63
CA PHE A 271 26.06 10.40 15.51
C PHE A 271 25.52 9.17 14.77
N LEU A 272 25.00 9.34 13.56
CA LEU A 272 24.53 8.24 12.73
C LEU A 272 25.65 7.22 12.44
N GLY A 273 26.88 7.67 12.22
CA GLY A 273 28.03 6.78 12.00
C GLY A 273 28.48 6.04 13.26
N ASN A 274 28.47 6.69 14.41
CA ASN A 274 29.11 6.20 15.64
C ASN A 274 28.12 5.53 16.61
N VAL A 275 26.86 5.96 16.66
CA VAL A 275 25.90 5.54 17.70
C VAL A 275 24.85 4.57 17.19
N VAL A 276 24.26 4.81 16.01
CA VAL A 276 23.19 3.90 15.53
C VAL A 276 23.70 2.47 15.34
N PRO A 277 22.84 1.44 15.54
CA PRO A 277 23.25 0.05 15.40
C PRO A 277 23.81 -0.27 14.02
N PHE A 278 24.71 -1.23 13.95
CA PHE A 278 25.14 -1.83 12.70
C PHE A 278 24.09 -2.86 12.21
N VAL A 279 24.13 -3.20 10.93
CA VAL A 279 23.20 -4.15 10.33
C VAL A 279 23.15 -5.48 11.09
N ASN A 280 24.29 -5.98 11.55
CA ASN A 280 24.39 -7.24 12.29
C ASN A 280 24.01 -7.17 13.78
N GLU A 281 23.76 -5.98 14.32
CA GLU A 281 23.26 -5.76 15.68
C GLU A 281 21.73 -5.71 15.73
N MET A 282 21.09 -5.56 14.56
CA MET A 282 19.63 -5.53 14.43
C MET A 282 19.02 -6.93 14.55
N PRO A 283 17.74 -7.03 14.92
CA PRO A 283 17.03 -8.31 14.89
C PRO A 283 17.16 -9.00 13.53
N LYS A 284 17.41 -10.31 13.55
CA LYS A 284 17.64 -11.09 12.35
C LYS A 284 16.39 -11.10 11.46
N ILE A 285 16.59 -10.97 10.18
CA ILE A 285 15.55 -11.17 9.17
C ILE A 285 15.44 -12.66 8.90
N GLN A 286 14.24 -13.18 8.76
CA GLN A 286 14.00 -14.57 8.37
C GLN A 286 13.64 -14.66 6.88
N ASN A 287 14.08 -15.74 6.24
CA ASN A 287 13.58 -16.11 4.93
C ASN A 287 12.20 -16.80 5.04
N THR A 288 11.54 -17.09 3.92
CA THR A 288 10.23 -17.77 3.91
C THR A 288 10.25 -19.19 4.48
N GLN A 289 11.44 -19.77 4.63
CA GLN A 289 11.65 -21.10 5.23
C GLN A 289 11.84 -21.03 6.77
N GLY A 290 11.77 -19.83 7.35
CA GLY A 290 11.95 -19.60 8.79
C GLY A 290 13.40 -19.63 9.25
N GLN A 291 14.37 -19.55 8.35
CA GLN A 291 15.79 -19.52 8.68
C GLN A 291 16.24 -18.08 8.96
N ASP A 292 17.01 -17.89 10.00
CA ASP A 292 17.63 -16.61 10.33
C ASP A 292 18.73 -16.26 9.32
N ILE A 293 18.63 -15.08 8.73
CA ILE A 293 19.64 -14.55 7.82
C ILE A 293 20.64 -13.72 8.63
N ASN A 294 21.90 -14.18 8.63
CA ASN A 294 23.00 -13.41 9.21
C ASN A 294 23.67 -12.60 8.11
N PRO A 295 23.73 -11.27 8.23
CA PRO A 295 24.40 -10.40 7.28
C PRO A 295 25.92 -10.50 7.48
N THR A 296 26.54 -11.53 6.93
CA THR A 296 27.99 -11.78 7.00
C THR A 296 28.57 -11.88 5.60
N VAL A 297 29.79 -11.40 5.42
CA VAL A 297 30.49 -11.41 4.11
C VAL A 297 30.82 -12.83 3.67
N ASP A 298 31.11 -13.72 4.61
CA ASP A 298 31.47 -15.12 4.36
C ASP A 298 30.24 -16.04 4.17
N GLY A 299 29.03 -15.51 4.29
CA GLY A 299 27.77 -16.22 4.09
C GLY A 299 27.49 -16.50 2.61
N PRO A 300 26.45 -17.30 2.31
CA PRO A 300 26.00 -17.51 0.95
C PRO A 300 25.49 -16.18 0.35
N THR A 301 25.81 -15.93 -0.91
CA THR A 301 25.36 -14.71 -1.58
C THR A 301 23.85 -14.72 -1.79
N SER A 302 23.17 -13.72 -1.25
CA SER A 302 21.74 -13.51 -1.45
C SER A 302 21.42 -12.01 -1.50
N LEU A 303 20.68 -11.61 -2.54
CA LEU A 303 20.27 -10.23 -2.79
C LEU A 303 18.75 -10.15 -2.76
N TYR A 304 18.20 -9.11 -2.15
CA TYR A 304 16.78 -8.78 -2.20
C TYR A 304 16.55 -7.51 -3.02
N PHE A 305 15.79 -7.63 -4.10
CA PHE A 305 15.45 -6.52 -4.99
C PHE A 305 14.20 -5.82 -4.50
N PHE A 306 14.36 -4.67 -3.89
CA PHE A 306 13.26 -3.98 -3.20
C PHE A 306 12.63 -2.84 -3.99
N LYS A 307 13.28 -2.38 -5.06
CA LYS A 307 12.80 -1.24 -5.84
C LYS A 307 13.27 -1.33 -7.29
N THR A 308 12.38 -0.94 -8.20
CA THR A 308 12.68 -0.69 -9.61
C THR A 308 12.43 0.79 -9.91
N GLY A 309 13.31 1.43 -10.66
CA GLY A 309 13.15 2.77 -11.20
C GLY A 309 13.18 2.73 -12.72
N MET A 310 12.28 3.47 -13.38
CA MET A 310 12.28 3.66 -14.82
C MET A 310 12.85 5.02 -15.16
N GLU A 311 14.09 5.06 -15.57
CA GLU A 311 14.80 6.32 -15.84
C GLU A 311 14.89 6.62 -17.34
N PRO A 312 14.66 7.89 -17.74
CA PRO A 312 14.87 8.31 -19.13
C PRO A 312 16.30 7.95 -19.60
N HIS A 313 16.41 7.43 -20.80
CA HIS A 313 17.69 7.07 -21.48
C HIS A 313 18.48 5.88 -20.91
N ILE A 314 18.21 5.46 -19.66
CA ILE A 314 18.88 4.31 -19.01
C ILE A 314 17.97 3.09 -19.06
N GLY A 315 16.67 3.29 -18.89
CA GLY A 315 15.68 2.24 -18.77
C GLY A 315 15.52 1.77 -17.33
N GLU A 316 15.37 0.47 -17.13
CA GLU A 316 15.15 -0.13 -15.82
C GLU A 316 16.43 -0.11 -14.96
N VAL A 317 16.30 0.45 -13.77
CA VAL A 317 17.31 0.44 -12.70
C VAL A 317 16.79 -0.39 -11.56
N SER A 318 17.49 -1.43 -11.17
CA SER A 318 17.11 -2.36 -10.11
C SER A 318 17.94 -2.10 -8.86
N TYR A 319 17.26 -1.76 -7.77
CA TYR A 319 17.85 -1.49 -6.46
C TYR A 319 17.75 -2.73 -5.57
N PHE A 320 18.83 -3.06 -4.89
CA PHE A 320 18.89 -4.24 -4.04
C PHE A 320 19.66 -4.02 -2.74
N LYS A 321 19.34 -4.83 -1.73
CA LYS A 321 20.12 -4.99 -0.50
C LYS A 321 20.83 -6.34 -0.55
N VAL A 322 22.11 -6.37 -0.20
CA VAL A 322 22.86 -7.60 -0.01
C VAL A 322 22.48 -8.17 1.36
N MET A 323 21.69 -9.23 1.35
CA MET A 323 21.17 -9.85 2.58
C MET A 323 22.22 -10.70 3.28
N SER A 324 23.08 -11.37 2.50
CA SER A 324 24.19 -12.20 2.98
C SER A 324 25.26 -12.32 1.89
N GLY A 325 26.49 -12.63 2.27
CA GLY A 325 27.60 -12.81 1.35
C GLY A 325 28.10 -11.51 0.78
N SER A 326 28.53 -11.57 -0.46
CA SER A 326 28.98 -10.43 -1.25
C SER A 326 28.63 -10.64 -2.72
N VAL A 327 28.53 -9.54 -3.46
CA VAL A 327 28.27 -9.55 -4.90
C VAL A 327 29.30 -8.71 -5.64
N LYS A 328 29.75 -9.20 -6.79
CA LYS A 328 30.70 -8.52 -7.70
C LYS A 328 30.07 -8.34 -9.08
N SER A 329 30.57 -7.37 -9.81
CA SER A 329 30.26 -7.24 -11.23
C SER A 329 30.69 -8.50 -11.99
N GLY A 330 29.79 -9.06 -12.80
CA GLY A 330 30.00 -10.28 -13.54
C GLY A 330 29.59 -11.59 -12.85
N ASP A 331 29.14 -11.54 -11.59
CA ASP A 331 28.65 -12.73 -10.90
C ASP A 331 27.38 -13.29 -11.58
N ASP A 332 27.32 -14.62 -11.67
CA ASP A 332 26.16 -15.35 -12.16
C ASP A 332 25.30 -15.77 -10.96
N LEU A 333 24.09 -15.27 -10.91
CA LEU A 333 23.11 -15.52 -9.84
C LEU A 333 21.84 -16.15 -10.41
N THR A 334 21.08 -16.82 -9.55
CA THR A 334 19.78 -17.40 -9.91
C THR A 334 18.66 -16.63 -9.24
N ASN A 335 17.66 -16.22 -10.00
CA ASN A 335 16.42 -15.66 -9.48
C ASN A 335 15.61 -16.80 -8.86
N ALA A 336 15.50 -16.82 -7.53
CA ALA A 336 14.83 -17.88 -6.80
C ALA A 336 13.31 -17.93 -7.13
N ASP A 337 12.71 -16.77 -7.35
CA ASP A 337 11.27 -16.64 -7.56
C ASP A 337 10.82 -16.98 -9.00
N ARG A 338 11.76 -16.89 -9.96
CA ARG A 338 11.47 -17.08 -11.39
C ARG A 338 12.26 -18.22 -12.04
N GLY A 339 13.27 -18.76 -11.35
CA GLY A 339 14.14 -19.82 -11.86
C GLY A 339 15.10 -19.39 -12.97
N SER A 340 15.13 -18.11 -13.33
CA SER A 340 16.00 -17.57 -14.38
C SER A 340 17.41 -17.30 -13.87
N LYS A 341 18.41 -17.40 -14.77
CA LYS A 341 19.79 -17.03 -14.49
C LYS A 341 20.05 -15.59 -14.91
N GLU A 342 20.65 -14.84 -14.00
CA GLU A 342 21.04 -13.46 -14.20
C GLU A 342 22.54 -13.27 -14.03
N ARG A 343 23.13 -12.49 -14.91
CA ARG A 343 24.51 -12.04 -14.77
C ARG A 343 24.50 -10.59 -14.30
N MET A 344 25.14 -10.36 -13.16
CA MET A 344 25.24 -9.02 -12.59
C MET A 344 26.08 -8.12 -13.50
N GLY A 345 25.48 -7.02 -13.92
CA GLY A 345 26.17 -5.97 -14.66
C GLY A 345 27.09 -5.14 -13.74
N THR A 346 27.43 -3.94 -14.18
CA THR A 346 28.14 -2.98 -13.32
C THR A 346 27.32 -2.68 -12.08
N LEU A 347 27.94 -2.79 -10.92
CA LEU A 347 27.36 -2.43 -9.64
C LEU A 347 27.58 -0.94 -9.35
N TYR A 348 26.63 -0.30 -8.73
CA TYR A 348 26.73 1.11 -8.37
C TYR A 348 26.35 1.35 -6.91
N ALA A 349 27.08 2.24 -6.26
CA ALA A 349 26.63 2.95 -5.09
C ALA A 349 25.71 4.10 -5.55
N CYS A 350 24.54 4.21 -4.93
CA CYS A 350 23.52 5.17 -5.34
C CYS A 350 23.83 6.56 -4.82
N ALA A 351 23.59 7.58 -5.62
CA ALA A 351 23.69 8.99 -5.26
C ALA A 351 22.55 9.77 -5.95
N GLY A 352 21.30 9.33 -5.73
CA GLY A 352 20.12 9.85 -6.42
C GLY A 352 20.21 9.67 -7.92
N ALA A 353 20.14 10.76 -8.68
CA ALA A 353 20.30 10.75 -10.13
C ALA A 353 21.69 10.25 -10.59
N ASN A 354 22.71 10.34 -9.73
CA ASN A 354 24.06 9.93 -10.02
C ASN A 354 24.34 8.51 -9.50
N ARG A 355 25.28 7.82 -10.12
CA ARG A 355 25.72 6.46 -9.75
C ARG A 355 27.22 6.39 -9.79
N ILE A 356 27.81 5.83 -8.75
CA ILE A 356 29.26 5.65 -8.62
C ILE A 356 29.55 4.18 -8.80
N PRO A 357 30.31 3.76 -9.85
CA PRO A 357 30.68 2.37 -10.05
C PRO A 357 31.46 1.82 -8.86
N VAL A 358 31.15 0.58 -8.47
CA VAL A 358 31.84 -0.15 -7.40
C VAL A 358 32.16 -1.58 -7.86
N ASP A 359 33.25 -2.14 -7.37
CA ASP A 359 33.67 -3.48 -7.74
C ASP A 359 32.90 -4.56 -6.98
N GLN A 360 32.56 -4.29 -5.72
CA GLN A 360 31.93 -5.25 -4.81
C GLN A 360 31.05 -4.53 -3.80
N LEU A 361 29.92 -5.17 -3.44
CA LEU A 361 29.06 -4.82 -2.32
C LEU A 361 28.98 -6.01 -1.36
N ASN A 362 29.07 -5.75 -0.06
CA ASN A 362 29.05 -6.77 0.99
C ASN A 362 27.69 -6.82 1.71
N ALA A 363 27.48 -7.88 2.49
CA ALA A 363 26.28 -8.07 3.30
C ALA A 363 25.93 -6.83 4.13
N GLY A 364 24.67 -6.43 4.06
CA GLY A 364 24.12 -5.21 4.67
C GLY A 364 24.12 -4.00 3.74
N ASP A 365 24.88 -4.02 2.64
CA ASP A 365 24.98 -2.86 1.75
C ASP A 365 23.81 -2.76 0.77
N ILE A 366 23.52 -1.53 0.36
CA ILE A 366 22.50 -1.20 -0.64
C ILE A 366 23.21 -0.67 -1.88
N GLY A 367 22.81 -1.20 -3.04
CA GLY A 367 23.28 -0.75 -4.32
C GLY A 367 22.24 -0.86 -5.42
N CYS A 368 22.65 -0.55 -6.63
CA CYS A 368 21.81 -0.76 -7.81
C CYS A 368 22.63 -1.29 -9.00
N THR A 369 21.90 -1.82 -9.95
CA THR A 369 22.44 -2.25 -11.25
C THR A 369 21.41 -1.97 -12.34
N VAL A 370 21.83 -2.10 -13.59
CA VAL A 370 20.98 -1.85 -14.75
C VAL A 370 20.99 -3.05 -15.70
N LYS A 371 19.98 -3.11 -16.57
CA LYS A 371 19.92 -4.09 -17.67
C LYS A 371 19.84 -5.56 -17.22
N LEU A 372 19.22 -5.85 -16.09
CA LEU A 372 18.80 -7.20 -15.74
C LEU A 372 17.66 -7.65 -16.68
N LYS A 373 17.60 -8.95 -17.00
CA LYS A 373 16.66 -9.48 -17.99
C LYS A 373 15.30 -9.80 -17.41
N ASP A 374 15.29 -10.45 -16.26
CA ASP A 374 14.08 -11.03 -15.68
C ASP A 374 14.05 -10.89 -14.14
N VAL A 375 14.30 -9.68 -13.65
CA VAL A 375 14.25 -9.35 -12.22
C VAL A 375 13.17 -8.33 -11.98
N LYS A 376 12.35 -8.56 -10.96
CA LYS A 376 11.25 -7.69 -10.55
C LYS A 376 11.40 -7.29 -9.09
N THR A 377 10.73 -6.19 -8.72
CA THR A 377 10.60 -5.79 -7.31
C THR A 377 10.04 -6.95 -6.49
N GLY A 378 10.69 -7.28 -5.39
CA GLY A 378 10.36 -8.40 -4.50
C GLY A 378 11.13 -9.69 -4.78
N ASN A 379 11.90 -9.78 -5.88
CA ASN A 379 12.66 -10.98 -6.20
C ASN A 379 13.94 -11.13 -5.36
N ALA A 380 14.33 -12.38 -5.15
CA ALA A 380 15.61 -12.77 -4.57
C ALA A 380 16.55 -13.32 -5.65
N LEU A 381 17.79 -12.82 -5.69
CA LEU A 381 18.87 -13.39 -6.51
C LEU A 381 19.91 -14.03 -5.60
N ASN A 382 20.18 -15.30 -5.83
CA ASN A 382 21.04 -16.13 -4.97
C ASN A 382 22.25 -16.69 -5.72
N GLY A 383 23.34 -16.87 -4.97
CA GLY A 383 24.51 -17.62 -5.41
C GLY A 383 24.21 -19.12 -5.56
N LYS A 384 25.18 -19.88 -6.05
CA LYS A 384 25.03 -21.28 -6.48
C LYS A 384 24.49 -22.22 -5.37
N ASP A 385 24.85 -21.97 -4.12
CA ASP A 385 24.53 -22.85 -2.98
C ASP A 385 23.49 -22.24 -2.04
N CYS A 386 22.64 -21.36 -2.58
CA CYS A 386 21.61 -20.65 -1.83
C CYS A 386 20.28 -20.70 -2.59
N ASP A 387 19.19 -21.00 -1.88
CA ASP A 387 17.82 -21.07 -2.42
C ASP A 387 16.83 -20.23 -1.63
N TRP A 388 17.31 -19.16 -0.99
CA TRP A 388 16.51 -18.33 -0.12
C TRP A 388 15.49 -17.50 -0.87
N HIS A 389 14.28 -17.42 -0.28
CA HIS A 389 13.20 -16.54 -0.69
C HIS A 389 12.87 -15.59 0.44
N TYR A 390 12.42 -14.40 0.12
CA TYR A 390 11.99 -13.40 1.09
C TYR A 390 10.50 -13.10 0.92
N ASP A 391 9.84 -12.79 2.03
CA ASP A 391 8.46 -12.32 1.97
C ASP A 391 8.38 -11.01 1.18
N PHE A 392 7.37 -10.93 0.34
CA PHE A 392 7.07 -9.68 -0.34
C PHE A 392 6.64 -8.62 0.67
N ILE A 393 7.13 -7.39 0.48
CA ILE A 393 6.78 -6.26 1.36
C ILE A 393 5.26 -6.07 1.35
N LYS A 394 4.65 -6.05 2.54
CA LYS A 394 3.21 -5.82 2.70
C LYS A 394 2.92 -4.33 2.68
N TYR A 395 2.24 -3.90 1.65
CA TYR A 395 1.79 -2.52 1.49
C TYR A 395 0.39 -2.30 2.08
N PRO A 396 0.05 -1.06 2.47
CA PRO A 396 -1.31 -0.73 2.88
C PRO A 396 -2.31 -0.98 1.74
N ASN A 397 -3.54 -1.35 2.11
CA ASN A 397 -4.62 -1.46 1.14
C ASN A 397 -4.87 -0.12 0.43
N SER A 398 -5.29 -0.20 -0.81
CA SER A 398 -5.67 0.97 -1.59
C SER A 398 -6.87 1.68 -0.97
N LYS A 399 -6.88 3.01 -1.01
CA LYS A 399 -7.91 3.86 -0.40
C LYS A 399 -8.74 4.63 -1.42
N TYR A 400 -8.29 4.66 -2.67
CA TYR A 400 -8.91 5.46 -3.73
C TYR A 400 -8.85 4.71 -5.06
N SER A 401 -9.98 4.71 -5.80
CA SER A 401 -10.12 3.93 -7.02
C SER A 401 -10.78 4.74 -8.12
N ARG A 402 -10.34 4.56 -9.35
CA ARG A 402 -10.99 5.09 -10.56
C ARG A 402 -10.93 4.06 -11.69
N ALA A 403 -11.97 4.03 -12.50
CA ALA A 403 -11.90 3.37 -13.77
C ALA A 403 -11.09 4.23 -14.75
N VAL A 404 -10.26 3.61 -15.56
CA VAL A 404 -9.39 4.28 -16.52
C VAL A 404 -9.64 3.75 -17.93
N LYS A 405 -9.68 4.64 -18.89
CA LYS A 405 -9.69 4.28 -20.31
C LYS A 405 -8.75 5.17 -21.10
N ALA A 406 -8.16 4.63 -22.15
CA ALA A 406 -7.47 5.44 -23.14
C ALA A 406 -8.50 6.27 -23.92
N VAL A 407 -8.19 7.55 -24.17
CA VAL A 407 -9.05 8.40 -25.01
C VAL A 407 -9.14 7.84 -26.42
N ASN A 408 -8.01 7.34 -26.93
CA ASN A 408 -7.97 6.57 -28.18
C ASN A 408 -7.97 5.07 -27.83
N GLU A 409 -9.03 4.38 -28.14
CA GLU A 409 -9.20 2.94 -27.81
C GLU A 409 -8.10 2.04 -28.39
N SER A 410 -7.51 2.42 -29.52
CA SER A 410 -6.38 1.67 -30.11
C SER A 410 -5.12 1.66 -29.24
N GLU A 411 -5.03 2.54 -28.25
CA GLU A 411 -3.90 2.64 -27.31
C GLU A 411 -4.11 1.86 -26.01
N THR A 412 -5.22 1.14 -25.86
CA THR A 412 -5.55 0.40 -24.62
C THR A 412 -4.48 -0.62 -24.25
N GLU A 413 -3.92 -1.37 -25.21
CA GLU A 413 -2.86 -2.33 -24.95
C GLU A 413 -1.57 -1.65 -24.48
N LYS A 414 -1.22 -0.51 -25.07
CA LYS A 414 -0.06 0.29 -24.65
C LYS A 414 -0.27 0.85 -23.25
N MET A 415 -1.48 1.33 -22.96
CA MET A 415 -1.86 1.81 -21.62
C MET A 415 -1.69 0.69 -20.57
N MET A 416 -2.17 -0.52 -20.85
CA MET A 416 -2.00 -1.66 -19.95
C MET A 416 -0.54 -2.03 -19.72
N ALA A 417 0.29 -2.01 -20.77
CA ALA A 417 1.72 -2.24 -20.64
C ALA A 417 2.41 -1.15 -19.80
N ALA A 418 2.03 0.12 -19.97
CA ALA A 418 2.53 1.22 -19.18
C ALA A 418 2.12 1.11 -17.69
N LEU A 419 0.86 0.75 -17.40
CA LEU A 419 0.39 0.49 -16.05
C LEU A 419 1.16 -0.64 -15.37
N ALA A 420 1.46 -1.71 -16.10
CA ALA A 420 2.26 -2.83 -15.58
C ALA A 420 3.69 -2.40 -15.22
N LYS A 421 4.32 -1.53 -16.01
CA LYS A 421 5.64 -0.95 -15.68
C LYS A 421 5.57 -0.04 -14.44
N MET A 422 4.57 0.83 -14.35
CA MET A 422 4.40 1.73 -13.21
C MET A 422 4.20 0.96 -11.91
N ARG A 423 3.52 -0.19 -11.95
CA ARG A 423 3.35 -1.08 -10.80
C ARG A 423 4.67 -1.70 -10.33
N GLN A 424 5.67 -1.87 -11.20
CA GLN A 424 7.00 -2.35 -10.78
C GLN A 424 7.76 -1.28 -10.00
N GLU A 425 7.55 0.00 -10.33
CA GLU A 425 8.17 1.12 -9.60
C GLU A 425 7.47 1.39 -8.27
N ASP A 426 6.15 1.29 -8.26
CA ASP A 426 5.33 1.49 -7.07
C ASP A 426 4.31 0.35 -6.92
N PRO A 427 4.62 -0.66 -6.10
CA PRO A 427 3.74 -1.80 -5.86
C PRO A 427 2.41 -1.48 -5.17
N THR A 428 2.21 -0.24 -4.68
CA THR A 428 0.92 0.19 -4.11
C THR A 428 -0.15 0.44 -5.18
N TRP A 429 0.22 0.51 -6.46
CA TRP A 429 -0.71 0.47 -7.57
C TRP A 429 -1.31 -0.92 -7.74
N VAL A 430 -2.61 -1.02 -7.71
CA VAL A 430 -3.33 -2.24 -8.07
C VAL A 430 -4.16 -1.95 -9.31
N VAL A 431 -3.96 -2.77 -10.35
CA VAL A 431 -4.70 -2.66 -11.62
C VAL A 431 -5.57 -3.89 -11.76
N GLU A 432 -6.87 -3.68 -11.84
CA GLU A 432 -7.88 -4.71 -12.01
C GLU A 432 -8.54 -4.57 -13.39
N GLN A 433 -8.55 -5.64 -14.16
CA GLN A 433 -9.34 -5.72 -15.39
C GLN A 433 -10.63 -6.49 -15.09
N SER A 434 -11.70 -5.76 -14.80
CA SER A 434 -12.99 -6.35 -14.50
C SER A 434 -13.71 -6.74 -15.80
N LYS A 435 -13.85 -8.03 -16.05
CA LYS A 435 -14.64 -8.56 -17.16
C LYS A 435 -16.14 -8.28 -16.99
N GLU A 436 -16.60 -8.39 -15.75
CA GLU A 436 -17.99 -8.12 -15.36
C GLU A 436 -18.39 -6.67 -15.67
N LEU A 437 -17.61 -5.72 -15.18
CA LEU A 437 -17.90 -4.30 -15.31
C LEU A 437 -17.44 -3.72 -16.66
N LYS A 438 -16.68 -4.49 -17.44
CA LYS A 438 -16.01 -4.06 -18.68
C LYS A 438 -15.20 -2.79 -18.48
N GLN A 439 -14.51 -2.70 -17.34
CA GLN A 439 -13.67 -1.57 -16.95
C GLN A 439 -12.29 -2.04 -16.53
N ILE A 440 -11.31 -1.18 -16.76
CA ILE A 440 -9.99 -1.25 -16.16
C ILE A 440 -10.03 -0.31 -14.95
N ILE A 441 -9.81 -0.84 -13.75
CA ILE A 441 -9.87 -0.08 -12.51
C ILE A 441 -8.45 0.03 -11.94
N VAL A 442 -8.06 1.24 -11.60
CA VAL A 442 -6.79 1.52 -10.93
C VAL A 442 -7.07 1.94 -9.50
N HIS A 443 -6.45 1.24 -8.57
CA HIS A 443 -6.53 1.48 -7.14
C HIS A 443 -5.21 2.09 -6.66
N GLY A 444 -5.27 3.13 -5.85
CA GLY A 444 -4.12 3.83 -5.30
C GLY A 444 -4.35 4.29 -3.86
N GLN A 445 -3.39 5.01 -3.31
CA GLN A 445 -3.42 5.45 -1.91
C GLN A 445 -4.23 6.74 -1.70
N GLY A 446 -4.42 7.53 -2.75
CA GLY A 446 -5.21 8.75 -2.68
C GLY A 446 -5.41 9.40 -4.06
N GLU A 447 -6.14 10.50 -4.09
CA GLU A 447 -6.42 11.24 -5.32
C GLU A 447 -5.14 11.74 -6.00
N PHE A 448 -4.22 12.26 -5.20
CA PHE A 448 -2.96 12.79 -5.72
C PHE A 448 -2.08 11.69 -6.33
N HIS A 449 -2.12 10.47 -5.77
CA HIS A 449 -1.46 9.31 -6.36
C HIS A 449 -2.00 9.05 -7.79
N LEU A 450 -3.32 9.00 -7.99
CA LEU A 450 -3.91 8.81 -9.31
C LEU A 450 -3.64 9.97 -10.27
N ARG A 451 -3.62 11.20 -9.78
CA ARG A 451 -3.24 12.38 -10.57
C ARG A 451 -1.81 12.29 -11.10
N THR A 452 -0.90 11.80 -10.27
CA THR A 452 0.50 11.54 -10.67
C THR A 452 0.59 10.45 -11.74
N LEU A 453 -0.18 9.37 -11.62
CA LEU A 453 -0.25 8.33 -12.66
C LEU A 453 -0.74 8.90 -13.98
N LYS A 454 -1.80 9.71 -13.97
CA LYS A 454 -2.32 10.36 -15.17
C LYS A 454 -1.25 11.26 -15.82
N TRP A 455 -0.59 12.10 -15.02
CA TRP A 455 0.49 12.97 -15.51
C TRP A 455 1.60 12.15 -16.19
N ARG A 456 2.04 11.05 -15.58
CA ARG A 456 3.06 10.17 -16.13
C ARG A 456 2.62 9.49 -17.41
N MET A 457 1.38 9.01 -17.45
CA MET A 457 0.79 8.41 -18.65
C MET A 457 0.77 9.38 -19.83
N GLU A 458 0.35 10.63 -19.60
CA GLU A 458 0.24 11.65 -20.63
C GLU A 458 1.60 12.24 -21.03
N ASN A 459 2.52 12.45 -20.08
CA ASN A 459 3.79 13.13 -20.34
C ASN A 459 4.96 12.20 -20.65
N ASN A 460 5.03 11.03 -20.03
CA ASN A 460 6.11 10.07 -20.27
C ASN A 460 5.74 9.06 -21.37
N GLU A 461 4.58 8.42 -21.27
CA GLU A 461 4.14 7.38 -22.21
C GLU A 461 3.40 7.95 -23.44
N LYS A 462 3.03 9.25 -23.42
CA LYS A 462 2.29 9.97 -24.48
C LYS A 462 0.93 9.35 -24.78
N ILE A 463 0.27 8.81 -23.79
CA ILE A 463 -1.07 8.20 -23.87
C ILE A 463 -2.05 9.07 -23.10
N GLN A 464 -3.06 9.60 -23.79
CA GLN A 464 -4.13 10.38 -23.14
C GLN A 464 -5.11 9.44 -22.48
N ILE A 465 -5.39 9.63 -21.19
CA ILE A 465 -6.32 8.81 -20.42
C ILE A 465 -7.43 9.64 -19.79
N GLN A 466 -8.56 8.99 -19.58
CA GLN A 466 -9.71 9.54 -18.86
C GLN A 466 -10.04 8.66 -17.65
N TYR A 467 -10.27 9.31 -16.51
CA TYR A 467 -10.82 8.66 -15.32
C TYR A 467 -12.35 8.75 -15.32
N LEU A 468 -12.97 7.64 -14.90
CA LEU A 468 -14.40 7.50 -14.71
C LEU A 468 -14.66 6.93 -13.32
N GLU A 469 -15.89 7.08 -12.83
CA GLU A 469 -16.31 6.37 -11.62
C GLU A 469 -16.34 4.87 -11.88
N PRO A 470 -15.80 4.04 -10.97
CA PRO A 470 -15.94 2.59 -11.06
C PRO A 470 -17.41 2.18 -10.96
N LYS A 471 -17.86 1.32 -11.85
CA LYS A 471 -19.19 0.70 -11.75
C LYS A 471 -19.26 -0.19 -10.52
N ILE A 472 -20.46 -0.28 -9.92
CA ILE A 472 -20.68 -1.16 -8.76
C ILE A 472 -21.08 -2.54 -9.26
N PRO A 473 -20.44 -3.62 -8.78
CA PRO A 473 -20.80 -4.99 -9.14
C PRO A 473 -22.06 -5.45 -8.40
N TYR A 474 -23.23 -4.96 -8.84
CA TYR A 474 -24.51 -5.40 -8.30
C TYR A 474 -24.77 -6.88 -8.60
N ARG A 475 -25.70 -7.48 -7.87
CA ARG A 475 -26.21 -8.83 -8.10
C ARG A 475 -27.73 -8.79 -8.20
N GLU A 476 -28.29 -9.77 -8.88
CA GLU A 476 -29.74 -9.97 -8.94
C GLU A 476 -30.11 -11.27 -8.24
N THR A 477 -31.27 -11.27 -7.61
CA THR A 477 -31.86 -12.45 -6.99
C THR A 477 -33.40 -12.38 -7.07
N ILE A 478 -34.05 -13.41 -6.60
CA ILE A 478 -35.51 -13.50 -6.57
C ILE A 478 -35.99 -13.71 -5.13
N THR A 479 -37.26 -13.38 -4.85
CA THR A 479 -37.83 -13.44 -3.49
C THR A 479 -38.99 -14.41 -3.34
N LYS A 480 -39.58 -14.90 -4.44
CA LYS A 480 -40.67 -15.84 -4.42
C LYS A 480 -40.56 -16.85 -5.58
N ALA A 481 -41.26 -17.95 -5.47
CA ALA A 481 -41.35 -18.90 -6.55
C ALA A 481 -42.18 -18.36 -7.71
N ALA A 482 -41.76 -18.64 -8.94
CA ALA A 482 -42.50 -18.35 -10.16
C ALA A 482 -42.23 -19.42 -11.20
N ARG A 483 -43.18 -19.57 -12.16
CA ARG A 483 -43.02 -20.49 -13.28
C ARG A 483 -43.14 -19.76 -14.60
N ALA A 484 -42.44 -20.26 -15.60
CA ALA A 484 -42.65 -19.87 -16.99
C ALA A 484 -42.32 -21.01 -17.94
N ASP A 485 -42.86 -20.90 -19.13
CA ASP A 485 -42.51 -21.75 -20.23
C ASP A 485 -42.14 -20.90 -21.45
N TYR A 486 -41.30 -21.46 -22.28
CA TYR A 486 -40.94 -20.81 -23.54
C TYR A 486 -40.71 -21.85 -24.64
N ARG A 487 -41.28 -21.57 -25.83
CA ARG A 487 -41.10 -22.35 -27.02
C ARG A 487 -40.25 -21.60 -28.02
N HIS A 488 -39.03 -22.12 -28.25
CA HIS A 488 -38.20 -21.67 -29.36
C HIS A 488 -38.57 -22.45 -30.63
N LYS A 489 -39.05 -21.74 -31.63
CA LYS A 489 -39.35 -22.30 -32.95
C LYS A 489 -38.86 -21.37 -34.04
N LYS A 490 -37.94 -21.86 -34.88
CA LYS A 490 -37.45 -21.12 -36.04
C LYS A 490 -37.39 -22.05 -37.25
N GLN A 491 -37.97 -21.62 -38.35
CA GLN A 491 -37.98 -22.39 -39.60
C GLN A 491 -37.43 -21.46 -40.69
N SER A 492 -36.23 -21.74 -41.17
CA SER A 492 -35.57 -21.02 -42.25
C SER A 492 -34.86 -22.01 -43.12
N GLY A 493 -35.54 -22.47 -44.20
CA GLY A 493 -35.01 -23.24 -45.33
C GLY A 493 -33.98 -24.34 -44.99
N GLY A 494 -34.42 -25.46 -44.39
CA GLY A 494 -33.56 -26.57 -43.97
C GLY A 494 -34.06 -27.23 -42.69
N ALA A 495 -33.20 -27.89 -41.92
CA ALA A 495 -33.56 -28.43 -40.59
C ALA A 495 -34.03 -27.31 -39.67
N GLY A 496 -35.25 -27.40 -39.14
CA GLY A 496 -35.86 -26.43 -38.24
C GLY A 496 -35.15 -26.40 -36.86
N GLN A 497 -35.52 -25.43 -36.06
CA GLN A 497 -35.12 -25.34 -34.65
C GLN A 497 -36.39 -25.45 -33.81
N PHE A 498 -36.43 -26.39 -32.88
CA PHE A 498 -37.55 -26.55 -31.95
C PHE A 498 -37.08 -26.99 -30.58
N GLY A 499 -37.52 -26.29 -29.54
CA GLY A 499 -37.34 -26.67 -28.15
C GLY A 499 -38.35 -25.93 -27.27
N GLU A 500 -38.98 -26.62 -26.37
CA GLU A 500 -39.92 -26.04 -25.41
C GLU A 500 -39.52 -26.49 -24.02
N VAL A 501 -39.35 -25.50 -23.09
CA VAL A 501 -38.91 -25.74 -21.72
C VAL A 501 -39.92 -25.07 -20.77
N HIS A 502 -40.38 -25.85 -19.79
CA HIS A 502 -41.19 -25.38 -18.69
C HIS A 502 -40.37 -25.47 -17.43
N LEU A 503 -40.20 -24.38 -16.74
CA LEU A 503 -39.40 -24.33 -15.51
C LEU A 503 -40.07 -23.55 -14.38
N ILE A 504 -39.64 -23.87 -13.17
CA ILE A 504 -39.95 -23.14 -11.92
C ILE A 504 -38.67 -22.60 -11.39
N LEU A 505 -38.71 -21.34 -10.98
CA LEU A 505 -37.64 -20.69 -10.20
C LEU A 505 -38.11 -20.49 -8.77
N GLU A 506 -37.22 -20.64 -7.83
CA GLU A 506 -37.43 -20.22 -6.46
C GLU A 506 -36.12 -19.72 -5.82
N PRO A 507 -36.21 -18.85 -4.79
CA PRO A 507 -35.03 -18.44 -4.01
C PRO A 507 -34.35 -19.67 -3.41
N TYR A 508 -33.03 -19.71 -3.45
CA TYR A 508 -32.25 -20.78 -2.82
C TYR A 508 -31.51 -20.26 -1.59
N THR A 509 -31.58 -21.05 -0.53
CA THR A 509 -30.77 -20.88 0.68
C THR A 509 -30.09 -22.21 0.99
N GLU A 510 -28.83 -22.17 1.38
CA GLU A 510 -28.06 -23.38 1.69
C GLU A 510 -28.73 -24.24 2.77
N GLY A 511 -28.78 -25.55 2.53
CA GLY A 511 -29.50 -26.50 3.40
C GLY A 511 -31.01 -26.57 3.20
N MET A 512 -31.55 -25.85 2.23
CA MET A 512 -32.97 -25.91 1.88
C MET A 512 -33.36 -27.31 1.41
N PRO A 513 -34.47 -27.89 1.88
CA PRO A 513 -34.92 -29.23 1.47
C PRO A 513 -35.28 -29.26 -0.02
N ASP A 514 -35.21 -30.44 -0.61
CA ASP A 514 -35.64 -30.64 -2.00
C ASP A 514 -37.14 -30.37 -2.19
N PRO A 515 -37.52 -29.74 -3.32
CA PRO A 515 -38.89 -29.38 -3.54
C PRO A 515 -39.75 -30.61 -3.84
N THR A 516 -40.96 -30.69 -3.29
CA THR A 516 -41.88 -31.79 -3.48
C THR A 516 -43.15 -31.35 -4.24
N LEU A 517 -43.61 -30.13 -3.97
CA LEU A 517 -44.88 -29.61 -4.52
C LEU A 517 -44.82 -28.08 -4.64
N PHE A 518 -45.28 -27.59 -5.79
CA PHE A 518 -45.57 -26.17 -6.00
C PHE A 518 -47.06 -25.96 -6.32
N LYS A 519 -47.62 -24.81 -5.96
CA LYS A 519 -48.99 -24.42 -6.28
C LYS A 519 -48.99 -23.06 -6.96
N PHE A 520 -49.50 -23.01 -8.18
CA PHE A 520 -49.62 -21.80 -8.97
C PHE A 520 -51.03 -21.72 -9.57
N GLY A 521 -51.79 -20.64 -9.28
CA GLY A 521 -53.12 -20.44 -9.86
C GLY A 521 -54.10 -21.55 -9.57
N GLY A 522 -54.01 -22.23 -8.42
CA GLY A 522 -54.86 -23.37 -8.06
C GLY A 522 -54.43 -24.73 -8.63
N GLN A 523 -53.41 -24.77 -9.45
CA GLN A 523 -52.81 -26.01 -9.96
C GLN A 523 -51.65 -26.48 -9.08
N GLU A 524 -51.56 -27.80 -8.88
CA GLU A 524 -50.47 -28.44 -8.13
C GLU A 524 -49.44 -29.07 -9.12
N PHE A 525 -48.18 -28.76 -8.84
CA PHE A 525 -47.03 -29.29 -9.58
C PHE A 525 -46.19 -30.14 -8.63
N ARG A 526 -46.29 -31.45 -8.76
CA ARG A 526 -45.49 -32.40 -7.97
C ARG A 526 -44.16 -32.64 -8.62
N MET A 527 -43.09 -32.54 -7.83
CA MET A 527 -41.73 -32.74 -8.32
C MET A 527 -41.29 -34.19 -8.15
N ASN A 528 -40.70 -34.74 -9.22
CA ASN A 528 -40.07 -36.06 -9.21
C ASN A 528 -38.61 -35.87 -9.66
N ILE A 529 -37.73 -35.70 -8.71
CA ILE A 529 -36.33 -35.38 -8.95
C ILE A 529 -35.58 -36.55 -9.57
N LYS A 530 -35.11 -36.38 -10.79
CA LYS A 530 -34.29 -37.34 -11.54
C LYS A 530 -32.81 -37.00 -11.54
N GLY A 531 -32.48 -35.76 -11.33
CA GLY A 531 -31.11 -35.25 -11.24
C GLY A 531 -31.07 -33.90 -10.55
N LYS A 532 -29.98 -33.64 -9.81
CA LYS A 532 -29.73 -32.40 -9.08
C LYS A 532 -28.26 -32.05 -9.22
N GLU A 533 -27.99 -30.83 -9.58
CA GLU A 533 -26.66 -30.25 -9.63
C GLU A 533 -26.64 -28.99 -8.76
N GLU A 534 -25.67 -28.89 -7.86
CA GLU A 534 -25.39 -27.69 -7.07
C GLU A 534 -24.12 -27.05 -7.60
N ILE A 535 -24.19 -25.79 -8.03
CA ILE A 535 -23.10 -25.09 -8.69
C ILE A 535 -22.75 -23.86 -7.84
N ASP A 536 -21.50 -23.82 -7.36
CA ASP A 536 -20.93 -22.61 -6.79
C ASP A 536 -20.59 -21.64 -7.94
N LEU A 537 -21.17 -20.44 -7.87
CA LEU A 537 -21.01 -19.45 -8.94
C LEU A 537 -19.70 -18.69 -8.75
N GLU A 538 -18.95 -18.46 -9.82
CA GLU A 538 -17.69 -17.70 -9.80
C GLU A 538 -17.84 -16.29 -9.21
N TRP A 539 -19.01 -15.69 -9.36
CA TRP A 539 -19.38 -14.37 -8.82
C TRP A 539 -20.04 -14.40 -7.44
N GLY A 540 -19.98 -15.56 -6.78
CA GLY A 540 -20.54 -15.80 -5.45
C GLY A 540 -22.00 -16.20 -5.47
N GLY A 541 -22.40 -16.98 -4.44
CA GLY A 541 -23.71 -17.60 -4.36
C GLY A 541 -23.80 -18.92 -5.12
N LYS A 542 -25.00 -19.46 -5.19
CA LYS A 542 -25.25 -20.80 -5.78
C LYS A 542 -26.35 -20.77 -6.83
N LEU A 543 -26.25 -21.72 -7.78
CA LEU A 543 -27.32 -22.19 -8.62
C LEU A 543 -27.58 -23.65 -8.27
N VAL A 544 -28.82 -23.98 -7.97
CA VAL A 544 -29.27 -25.39 -7.87
C VAL A 544 -30.16 -25.73 -9.09
N PHE A 545 -29.71 -26.65 -9.89
CA PHE A 545 -30.40 -27.07 -11.09
C PHE A 545 -31.01 -28.45 -10.88
N ILE A 546 -32.33 -28.60 -11.08
CA ILE A 546 -33.07 -29.84 -10.86
C ILE A 546 -33.77 -30.26 -12.14
N ASN A 547 -33.56 -31.51 -12.55
CA ASN A 547 -34.33 -32.18 -13.57
C ASN A 547 -35.47 -32.95 -12.90
N SER A 548 -36.73 -32.56 -13.18
CA SER A 548 -37.94 -33.20 -12.71
C SER A 548 -38.88 -33.55 -13.88
N VAL A 549 -38.34 -33.67 -15.10
CA VAL A 549 -39.13 -33.98 -16.32
C VAL A 549 -39.64 -35.41 -16.24
N VAL A 550 -40.95 -35.59 -16.46
CA VAL A 550 -41.62 -36.89 -16.48
C VAL A 550 -42.05 -37.26 -17.90
N GLY A 551 -42.25 -38.56 -18.15
CA GLY A 551 -42.83 -39.06 -19.41
C GLY A 551 -41.95 -38.88 -20.65
N GLY A 552 -40.68 -38.52 -20.52
CA GLY A 552 -39.75 -38.33 -21.65
C GLY A 552 -40.08 -37.08 -22.51
N ALA A 553 -40.73 -36.09 -21.96
CA ALA A 553 -41.11 -34.84 -22.65
C ALA A 553 -39.89 -34.10 -23.20
N ILE A 554 -38.72 -34.17 -22.49
CA ILE A 554 -37.42 -33.73 -22.95
C ILE A 554 -36.43 -34.88 -22.73
N ASP A 555 -35.65 -35.20 -23.76
CA ASP A 555 -34.56 -36.18 -23.67
C ASP A 555 -33.47 -35.64 -22.70
N ALA A 556 -32.99 -36.51 -21.81
CA ALA A 556 -31.99 -36.17 -20.80
C ALA A 556 -30.68 -35.58 -21.39
N ARG A 557 -30.36 -35.95 -22.67
CA ARG A 557 -29.18 -35.39 -23.37
C ARG A 557 -29.24 -33.87 -23.57
N PHE A 558 -30.44 -33.27 -23.51
CA PHE A 558 -30.59 -31.82 -23.66
C PHE A 558 -30.49 -31.05 -22.32
N MET A 559 -30.44 -31.73 -21.17
CA MET A 559 -30.31 -31.08 -19.87
C MET A 559 -29.05 -30.20 -19.73
N PRO A 560 -27.86 -30.62 -20.22
CA PRO A 560 -26.67 -29.75 -20.22
C PRO A 560 -26.87 -28.48 -21.06
N ALA A 561 -27.56 -28.55 -22.18
CA ALA A 561 -27.86 -27.36 -23.00
C ALA A 561 -28.85 -26.42 -22.31
N ILE A 562 -29.86 -26.96 -21.61
CA ILE A 562 -30.80 -26.18 -20.81
C ILE A 562 -30.05 -25.46 -19.65
N LEU A 563 -29.21 -26.21 -18.94
CA LEU A 563 -28.36 -25.61 -17.86
C LEU A 563 -27.48 -24.51 -18.43
N LYS A 564 -26.84 -24.70 -19.56
CA LYS A 564 -26.03 -23.69 -20.24
C LYS A 564 -26.84 -22.43 -20.54
N GLY A 565 -28.07 -22.56 -21.05
CA GLY A 565 -28.95 -21.43 -21.32
C GLY A 565 -29.33 -20.65 -20.03
N VAL A 566 -29.57 -21.39 -18.96
CA VAL A 566 -29.81 -20.79 -17.63
C VAL A 566 -28.56 -19.99 -17.14
N MET A 567 -27.37 -20.61 -17.23
CA MET A 567 -26.11 -19.97 -16.81
C MET A 567 -25.82 -18.70 -17.61
N GLU A 568 -25.95 -18.74 -18.92
CA GLU A 568 -25.80 -17.57 -19.79
C GLU A 568 -26.73 -16.43 -19.38
N ARG A 569 -27.96 -16.75 -18.99
CA ARG A 569 -28.93 -15.73 -18.54
C ARG A 569 -28.64 -15.23 -17.14
N MET A 570 -28.04 -16.04 -16.28
CA MET A 570 -27.59 -15.63 -14.96
C MET A 570 -26.37 -14.70 -15.03
N GLU A 571 -25.49 -14.87 -16.02
CA GLU A 571 -24.37 -13.95 -16.29
C GLU A 571 -24.85 -12.59 -16.82
N GLN A 572 -26.03 -12.53 -17.39
CA GLN A 572 -26.71 -11.31 -17.85
C GLN A 572 -28.10 -11.25 -17.23
N GLY A 573 -28.16 -10.91 -15.95
CA GLY A 573 -29.39 -10.90 -15.17
C GLY A 573 -30.56 -10.22 -15.87
N PRO A 574 -31.80 -10.76 -15.72
CA PRO A 574 -32.97 -10.26 -16.46
C PRO A 574 -33.44 -8.87 -16.07
N LEU A 575 -32.99 -8.30 -14.94
CA LEU A 575 -33.47 -7.03 -14.41
C LEU A 575 -32.60 -5.84 -14.87
N THR A 576 -31.29 -5.93 -14.65
CA THR A 576 -30.33 -4.86 -14.96
C THR A 576 -29.05 -5.37 -15.65
N GLY A 577 -29.04 -6.62 -16.09
CA GLY A 577 -27.84 -7.23 -16.68
C GLY A 577 -26.78 -7.63 -15.67
N SER A 578 -27.01 -7.43 -14.36
CA SER A 578 -26.08 -7.83 -13.29
C SER A 578 -26.15 -9.33 -13.05
N TYR A 579 -25.07 -9.95 -12.58
CA TYR A 579 -25.03 -11.39 -12.32
C TYR A 579 -26.11 -11.83 -11.33
N ALA A 580 -26.91 -12.86 -11.69
CA ALA A 580 -27.91 -13.45 -10.82
C ALA A 580 -27.32 -14.53 -9.92
N ARG A 581 -27.85 -14.69 -8.71
CA ARG A 581 -27.35 -15.65 -7.72
C ARG A 581 -28.49 -16.17 -6.79
N ASP A 582 -28.18 -17.28 -6.12
CA ASP A 582 -29.04 -17.90 -5.11
C ASP A 582 -30.43 -18.26 -5.63
N VAL A 583 -30.44 -18.96 -6.74
CA VAL A 583 -31.63 -19.41 -7.45
C VAL A 583 -31.64 -20.92 -7.58
N ARG A 584 -32.78 -21.52 -7.31
CA ARG A 584 -33.06 -22.91 -7.68
C ARG A 584 -33.94 -22.97 -8.90
N VAL A 585 -33.50 -23.70 -9.91
CA VAL A 585 -34.17 -23.89 -11.22
C VAL A 585 -34.63 -25.32 -11.32
N ILE A 586 -35.92 -25.53 -11.49
CA ILE A 586 -36.53 -26.85 -11.66
C ILE A 586 -37.14 -26.93 -13.05
N VAL A 587 -36.60 -27.80 -13.93
CA VAL A 587 -37.18 -28.12 -15.20
C VAL A 587 -38.14 -29.28 -14.98
N TYR A 588 -39.44 -29.05 -15.17
CA TYR A 588 -40.46 -30.06 -14.86
C TYR A 588 -41.22 -30.59 -16.06
N ASP A 589 -41.25 -29.88 -17.19
CA ASP A 589 -41.94 -30.31 -18.44
C ASP A 589 -41.30 -29.61 -19.65
N GLY A 590 -41.79 -29.96 -20.82
CA GLY A 590 -41.38 -29.35 -22.09
C GLY A 590 -41.89 -30.13 -23.30
N LYS A 591 -41.37 -29.80 -24.48
CA LYS A 591 -41.62 -30.51 -25.73
C LYS A 591 -40.37 -30.56 -26.58
N MET A 592 -40.21 -31.71 -27.26
CA MET A 592 -39.21 -31.89 -28.30
C MET A 592 -39.87 -32.31 -29.60
N HIS A 593 -39.21 -32.03 -30.73
CA HIS A 593 -39.60 -32.50 -32.06
C HIS A 593 -38.58 -33.54 -32.56
N PRO A 594 -39.02 -34.66 -33.11
CA PRO A 594 -38.09 -35.75 -33.45
C PRO A 594 -36.95 -35.38 -34.41
N VAL A 595 -37.15 -34.36 -35.25
CA VAL A 595 -36.19 -33.94 -36.28
C VAL A 595 -35.57 -32.58 -36.00
N ASP A 596 -36.35 -31.61 -35.49
CA ASP A 596 -35.95 -30.22 -35.40
C ASP A 596 -35.37 -29.82 -34.00
N SER A 597 -35.39 -30.74 -33.04
CA SER A 597 -34.84 -30.47 -31.70
C SER A 597 -33.33 -30.69 -31.67
N ASN A 598 -32.63 -29.68 -31.20
CA ASN A 598 -31.20 -29.67 -31.02
C ASN A 598 -30.82 -28.91 -29.74
N GLU A 599 -29.53 -28.97 -29.34
CA GLU A 599 -29.00 -28.32 -28.14
C GLU A 599 -29.23 -26.80 -28.14
N LEU A 600 -28.98 -26.15 -29.28
CA LEU A 600 -29.16 -24.69 -29.39
C LEU A 600 -30.61 -24.27 -29.13
N SER A 601 -31.58 -25.05 -29.65
CA SER A 601 -33.01 -24.78 -29.47
C SER A 601 -33.42 -24.85 -28.00
N PHE A 602 -32.94 -25.86 -27.26
CA PHE A 602 -33.20 -26.00 -25.84
C PHE A 602 -32.47 -24.97 -25.00
N MET A 603 -31.23 -24.60 -25.36
CA MET A 603 -30.48 -23.54 -24.74
C MET A 603 -31.23 -22.20 -24.81
N LEU A 604 -31.69 -21.83 -26.00
CA LEU A 604 -32.46 -20.59 -26.23
C LEU A 604 -33.83 -20.63 -25.55
N ALA A 605 -34.52 -21.79 -25.57
CA ALA A 605 -35.78 -21.94 -24.86
C ALA A 605 -35.62 -21.78 -23.36
N ALA A 606 -34.59 -22.38 -22.74
CA ALA A 606 -34.30 -22.29 -21.35
C ALA A 606 -33.93 -20.84 -20.93
N ARG A 607 -33.07 -20.18 -21.72
CA ARG A 607 -32.68 -18.78 -21.50
C ARG A 607 -33.90 -17.84 -21.43
N ASN A 608 -34.84 -17.99 -22.35
CA ASN A 608 -36.03 -17.14 -22.40
C ASN A 608 -37.06 -17.51 -21.31
N ALA A 609 -37.26 -18.82 -21.05
CA ALA A 609 -38.13 -19.28 -19.96
C ALA A 609 -37.60 -18.80 -18.59
N PHE A 610 -36.29 -18.87 -18.35
CA PHE A 610 -35.66 -18.33 -17.16
C PHE A 610 -35.92 -16.83 -17.03
N SER A 611 -35.69 -16.06 -18.08
CA SER A 611 -35.93 -14.61 -18.09
C SER A 611 -37.38 -14.25 -17.74
N ALA A 612 -38.35 -14.97 -18.30
CA ALA A 612 -39.76 -14.76 -18.03
C ALA A 612 -40.13 -15.08 -16.58
N ALA A 613 -39.70 -16.25 -16.08
CA ALA A 613 -39.95 -16.64 -14.69
C ALA A 613 -39.27 -15.72 -13.68
N PHE A 614 -38.06 -15.28 -13.97
CA PHE A 614 -37.29 -14.39 -13.08
C PHE A 614 -38.02 -13.05 -12.86
N LYS A 615 -38.56 -12.46 -13.91
CA LYS A 615 -39.34 -11.21 -13.83
C LYS A 615 -40.57 -11.35 -12.95
N GLU A 616 -41.21 -12.51 -12.90
CA GLU A 616 -42.41 -12.80 -12.09
C GLU A 616 -42.06 -13.24 -10.66
N ALA A 617 -40.80 -13.64 -10.43
CA ALA A 617 -40.32 -14.18 -9.15
C ALA A 617 -39.99 -13.11 -8.09
N GLY A 618 -40.43 -11.86 -8.26
CA GLY A 618 -40.12 -10.75 -7.35
C GLY A 618 -38.64 -10.43 -7.33
N PRO A 619 -38.08 -10.04 -8.47
CA PRO A 619 -36.64 -9.81 -8.59
C PRO A 619 -36.17 -8.64 -7.72
N LYS A 620 -34.98 -8.78 -7.16
CA LYS A 620 -34.32 -7.81 -6.29
C LYS A 620 -32.86 -7.62 -6.70
N ILE A 621 -32.36 -6.41 -6.47
CA ILE A 621 -30.96 -6.09 -6.65
C ILE A 621 -30.25 -6.17 -5.30
N LEU A 622 -29.05 -6.74 -5.31
CA LEU A 622 -28.14 -6.81 -4.17
C LEU A 622 -26.95 -5.90 -4.43
N GLU A 623 -26.53 -5.18 -3.40
CA GLU A 623 -25.30 -4.36 -3.40
C GLU A 623 -24.22 -4.99 -2.54
N PRO A 624 -22.93 -4.84 -2.91
CA PRO A 624 -21.84 -5.33 -2.09
C PRO A 624 -21.67 -4.44 -0.85
N ILE A 625 -21.61 -5.10 0.30
CA ILE A 625 -21.38 -4.48 1.62
C ILE A 625 -19.97 -4.80 2.07
N TYR A 626 -19.29 -3.80 2.61
CA TYR A 626 -17.95 -3.89 3.12
C TYR A 626 -17.91 -3.66 4.63
N ASP A 627 -17.10 -4.45 5.32
CA ASP A 627 -16.67 -4.13 6.68
C ASP A 627 -15.67 -2.99 6.59
N LEU A 628 -15.92 -1.94 7.34
CA LEU A 628 -15.11 -0.75 7.43
C LEU A 628 -14.56 -0.62 8.85
N GLU A 629 -13.27 -0.48 9.00
CA GLU A 629 -12.64 -0.10 10.26
C GLU A 629 -11.97 1.26 10.08
N VAL A 630 -12.34 2.22 10.92
CA VAL A 630 -11.77 3.57 10.93
C VAL A 630 -11.02 3.80 12.23
N LEU A 631 -9.76 4.20 12.11
CA LEU A 631 -8.93 4.61 13.24
C LEU A 631 -8.85 6.14 13.24
N VAL A 632 -9.38 6.78 14.28
CA VAL A 632 -9.57 8.24 14.34
C VAL A 632 -9.20 8.78 15.72
N PRO A 633 -8.57 9.97 15.83
CA PRO A 633 -8.40 10.64 17.12
C PRO A 633 -9.77 10.93 17.78
N ALA A 634 -9.84 10.83 19.09
CA ALA A 634 -11.09 10.99 19.85
C ALA A 634 -11.85 12.28 19.52
N ASP A 635 -11.14 13.36 19.27
CA ASP A 635 -11.74 14.69 18.99
C ASP A 635 -12.56 14.74 17.69
N TYR A 636 -12.27 13.87 16.73
CA TYR A 636 -12.97 13.81 15.43
C TYR A 636 -14.03 12.70 15.35
N MET A 637 -14.21 11.92 16.41
CA MET A 637 -15.10 10.75 16.41
C MET A 637 -16.53 11.11 16.05
N GLY A 638 -17.05 12.20 16.62
CA GLY A 638 -18.41 12.65 16.39
C GLY A 638 -18.69 13.03 14.93
N ASP A 639 -17.75 13.75 14.31
CA ASP A 639 -17.86 14.19 12.92
C ASP A 639 -17.76 12.99 11.95
N VAL A 640 -16.86 12.06 12.23
CA VAL A 640 -16.70 10.82 11.44
C VAL A 640 -17.95 9.94 11.55
N MET A 641 -18.53 9.78 12.74
CA MET A 641 -19.77 9.03 12.90
C MET A 641 -20.94 9.69 12.14
N SER A 642 -21.03 11.01 12.16
CA SER A 642 -22.06 11.76 11.43
C SER A 642 -21.91 11.57 9.91
N ASP A 643 -20.69 11.64 9.37
CA ASP A 643 -20.44 11.37 7.94
C ASP A 643 -20.81 9.94 7.56
N LEU A 644 -20.43 8.94 8.38
CA LEU A 644 -20.77 7.53 8.13
C LEU A 644 -22.28 7.27 8.17
N GLN A 645 -23.01 7.89 9.07
CA GLN A 645 -24.49 7.80 9.09
C GLN A 645 -25.11 8.38 7.82
N GLY A 646 -24.58 9.48 7.31
CA GLY A 646 -24.96 10.05 6.01
C GLY A 646 -24.70 9.13 4.82
N ARG A 647 -23.78 8.17 4.96
CA ARG A 647 -23.37 7.17 3.94
C ARG A 647 -24.06 5.82 4.11
N ARG A 648 -25.19 5.75 4.76
CA ARG A 648 -25.92 4.48 5.03
C ARG A 648 -25.07 3.43 5.77
N ALA A 649 -24.02 3.85 6.48
CA ALA A 649 -23.20 2.93 7.25
C ALA A 649 -23.94 2.49 8.53
N ILE A 650 -23.78 1.22 8.89
CA ILE A 650 -24.28 0.64 10.13
C ILE A 650 -23.11 0.48 11.07
N ILE A 651 -23.10 1.25 12.17
CA ILE A 651 -22.06 1.16 13.19
C ILE A 651 -22.21 -0.15 13.96
N MET A 652 -21.16 -0.95 13.99
CA MET A 652 -21.13 -2.26 14.63
C MET A 652 -20.49 -2.22 16.01
N GLY A 653 -19.54 -1.31 16.23
CA GLY A 653 -18.86 -1.19 17.51
C GLY A 653 -17.82 -0.07 17.52
N MET A 654 -17.35 0.22 18.72
CA MET A 654 -16.27 1.17 18.98
C MET A 654 -15.31 0.56 19.99
N ASP A 655 -14.02 0.76 19.78
CA ASP A 655 -12.95 0.32 20.66
C ASP A 655 -11.85 1.39 20.73
N SER A 656 -10.94 1.26 21.66
CA SER A 656 -9.81 2.18 21.81
C SER A 656 -8.51 1.47 21.54
N GLU A 657 -7.68 2.02 20.65
CA GLU A 657 -6.40 1.45 20.27
C GLU A 657 -5.31 2.53 20.29
N ALA A 658 -4.33 2.40 21.19
CA ALA A 658 -3.13 3.26 21.26
C ALA A 658 -3.43 4.77 21.18
N GLY A 659 -4.43 5.27 21.92
CA GLY A 659 -4.81 6.69 21.96
C GLY A 659 -5.74 7.13 20.81
N TYR A 660 -6.08 6.23 19.91
CA TYR A 660 -7.10 6.42 18.86
C TYR A 660 -8.38 5.67 19.21
N GLN A 661 -9.48 6.13 18.63
CA GLN A 661 -10.73 5.39 18.64
C GLN A 661 -10.84 4.55 17.37
N LYS A 662 -11.14 3.28 17.52
CA LYS A 662 -11.39 2.34 16.42
C LYS A 662 -12.90 2.19 16.24
N LEU A 663 -13.41 2.60 15.10
CA LEU A 663 -14.80 2.48 14.73
C LEU A 663 -14.98 1.36 13.71
N SER A 664 -15.86 0.41 14.01
CA SER A 664 -16.22 -0.68 13.10
C SER A 664 -17.62 -0.44 12.54
N ALA A 665 -17.79 -0.56 11.23
CA ALA A 665 -19.05 -0.34 10.54
C ALA A 665 -19.21 -1.26 9.33
N LYS A 666 -20.45 -1.43 8.87
CA LYS A 666 -20.78 -2.01 7.57
C LYS A 666 -21.28 -0.91 6.64
N ILE A 667 -20.77 -0.86 5.42
CA ILE A 667 -21.07 0.21 4.48
C ILE A 667 -21.21 -0.34 3.05
N PRO A 668 -22.18 0.13 2.25
CA PRO A 668 -22.26 -0.19 0.83
C PRO A 668 -21.06 0.33 0.04
N LEU A 669 -20.57 -0.44 -0.92
CA LEU A 669 -19.42 -0.05 -1.74
C LEU A 669 -19.60 1.31 -2.44
N LYS A 670 -20.81 1.59 -2.92
CA LYS A 670 -21.13 2.88 -3.55
C LYS A 670 -20.83 4.09 -2.65
N GLU A 671 -21.08 3.95 -1.35
CA GLU A 671 -20.86 5.01 -0.35
C GLU A 671 -19.39 5.19 0.04
N LEU A 672 -18.52 4.23 -0.32
CA LEU A 672 -17.07 4.34 -0.15
C LEU A 672 -16.41 5.20 -1.24
N SER A 673 -17.14 5.52 -2.32
CA SER A 673 -16.65 6.48 -3.31
C SER A 673 -16.31 7.80 -2.63
N ASN A 674 -15.10 8.30 -2.87
CA ASN A 674 -14.57 9.53 -2.28
C ASN A 674 -14.50 9.55 -0.72
N TYR A 675 -14.71 8.43 -0.04
CA TYR A 675 -14.67 8.40 1.44
C TYR A 675 -13.28 8.79 1.97
N SER A 676 -12.20 8.38 1.30
CA SER A 676 -10.84 8.77 1.67
C SER A 676 -10.64 10.29 1.70
N ILE A 677 -11.23 11.00 0.73
CA ILE A 677 -11.17 12.47 0.64
C ILE A 677 -11.98 13.10 1.76
N SER A 678 -13.20 12.62 1.99
CA SER A 678 -14.07 13.11 3.06
C SER A 678 -13.45 12.91 4.44
N LEU A 679 -12.96 11.70 4.72
CA LEU A 679 -12.31 11.37 5.99
C LEU A 679 -11.06 12.25 6.23
N SER A 680 -10.24 12.43 5.19
CA SER A 680 -9.06 13.29 5.27
C SER A 680 -9.43 14.75 5.51
N SER A 681 -10.49 15.25 4.87
CA SER A 681 -11.00 16.62 5.10
C SER A 681 -11.50 16.83 6.51
N ILE A 682 -12.28 15.89 7.05
CA ILE A 682 -12.85 15.95 8.41
C ILE A 682 -11.74 15.94 9.47
N THR A 683 -10.74 15.09 9.29
CA THR A 683 -9.72 14.80 10.32
C THR A 683 -8.36 15.47 10.08
N GLY A 684 -8.25 16.30 9.02
CA GLY A 684 -6.98 16.87 8.60
C GLY A 684 -5.94 15.80 8.26
N GLY A 685 -6.36 14.62 7.74
CA GLY A 685 -5.49 13.50 7.40
C GLY A 685 -5.05 12.63 8.58
N ARG A 686 -5.60 12.86 9.79
CA ARG A 686 -5.20 12.13 11.03
C ARG A 686 -5.85 10.76 11.15
N ALA A 687 -6.95 10.48 10.44
CA ALA A 687 -7.60 9.19 10.44
C ALA A 687 -7.08 8.29 9.33
N SER A 688 -7.21 7.00 9.55
CA SER A 688 -6.99 5.97 8.53
C SER A 688 -8.14 4.99 8.54
N PHE A 689 -8.33 4.27 7.44
CA PHE A 689 -9.36 3.24 7.37
C PHE A 689 -8.89 2.04 6.57
N THR A 690 -9.52 0.91 6.84
CA THR A 690 -9.38 -0.32 6.06
C THR A 690 -10.76 -0.86 5.71
N THR A 691 -10.86 -1.53 4.58
CA THR A 691 -12.10 -2.14 4.12
C THR A 691 -11.88 -3.59 3.73
N LYS A 692 -12.91 -4.41 3.94
CA LYS A 692 -12.93 -5.81 3.54
C LYS A 692 -14.34 -6.15 3.04
N PHE A 693 -14.45 -6.85 1.90
CA PHE A 693 -15.74 -7.35 1.44
C PHE A 693 -16.38 -8.24 2.51
N ALA A 694 -17.66 -7.99 2.83
CA ALA A 694 -18.41 -8.74 3.81
C ALA A 694 -19.49 -9.62 3.17
N SER A 695 -20.44 -9.04 2.46
CA SER A 695 -21.62 -9.74 1.93
C SER A 695 -22.30 -8.95 0.81
N TYR A 696 -23.28 -9.56 0.20
CA TYR A 696 -24.27 -8.88 -0.63
C TYR A 696 -25.59 -8.73 0.14
N GLU A 697 -26.17 -7.55 0.12
CA GLU A 697 -27.45 -7.25 0.78
C GLU A 697 -28.40 -6.51 -0.15
N LEU A 698 -29.70 -6.63 0.12
CA LEU A 698 -30.74 -5.99 -0.69
C LEU A 698 -30.59 -4.47 -0.69
N VAL A 699 -30.63 -3.86 -1.87
CA VAL A 699 -30.70 -2.41 -1.98
C VAL A 699 -32.08 -1.90 -1.52
N PRO A 700 -32.18 -0.68 -0.98
CA PRO A 700 -33.46 -0.01 -0.76
C PRO A 700 -34.30 0.09 -2.05
N ASN A 701 -35.64 0.05 -1.91
CA ASN A 701 -36.52 0.01 -3.09
C ASN A 701 -36.41 1.25 -3.99
N ASP A 702 -36.16 2.41 -3.45
CA ASP A 702 -35.94 3.66 -4.20
C ASP A 702 -34.66 3.57 -5.05
N ILE A 703 -33.56 3.04 -4.50
CA ILE A 703 -32.32 2.79 -5.22
C ILE A 703 -32.53 1.73 -6.32
N GLN A 704 -33.28 0.65 -6.01
CA GLN A 704 -33.58 -0.37 -7.03
C GLN A 704 -34.32 0.23 -8.25
N GLN A 705 -35.31 1.07 -8.01
CA GLN A 705 -36.07 1.72 -9.08
C GLN A 705 -35.18 2.67 -9.91
N GLN A 706 -34.27 3.35 -9.26
CA GLN A 706 -33.30 4.22 -9.95
C GLN A 706 -32.39 3.39 -10.85
N LEU A 707 -31.80 2.29 -10.34
CA LEU A 707 -30.90 1.42 -11.11
C LEU A 707 -31.58 0.77 -12.32
N ILE A 708 -32.86 0.39 -12.19
CA ILE A 708 -33.64 -0.15 -13.31
C ILE A 708 -33.82 0.92 -14.39
N LYS A 709 -34.18 2.15 -14.01
CA LYS A 709 -34.34 3.27 -14.96
C LYS A 709 -33.05 3.64 -15.66
N GLU A 710 -31.92 3.64 -14.93
CA GLU A 710 -30.60 3.91 -15.48
C GLU A 710 -30.24 2.84 -16.54
N HIS A 711 -30.47 1.57 -16.24
CA HIS A 711 -30.23 0.47 -17.19
C HIS A 711 -31.11 0.55 -18.44
N GLU A 712 -32.40 0.89 -18.27
CA GLU A 712 -33.33 1.08 -19.39
C GLU A 712 -32.90 2.25 -20.31
N ALA A 713 -32.38 3.33 -19.72
CA ALA A 713 -31.86 4.47 -20.47
C ALA A 713 -30.58 4.12 -21.24
N GLU A 714 -29.64 3.40 -20.60
CA GLU A 714 -28.40 2.95 -21.26
C GLU A 714 -28.72 1.99 -22.43
N ALA A 715 -29.67 1.05 -22.25
CA ALA A 715 -30.08 0.14 -23.30
C ALA A 715 -30.73 0.86 -24.50
N ALA A 716 -31.44 1.97 -24.25
CA ALA A 716 -32.05 2.78 -25.31
C ALA A 716 -31.05 3.66 -26.09
N GLU A 717 -29.87 3.93 -25.51
CA GLU A 717 -28.78 4.65 -26.19
C GLU A 717 -27.89 3.73 -27.04
N GLU A 718 -27.87 2.40 -26.73
CA GLU A 718 -27.10 1.39 -27.48
C GLU A 718 -27.87 0.86 -28.73
N ASP A 719 -29.21 1.00 -28.78
CA ASP A 719 -30.06 0.65 -29.93
C ASP A 719 -30.15 1.82 -30.94
#